data_672c3667488d9cf5982fcc3e8cf5e9de
#
_entry.id   672c3667488d9cf5982fcc3e8cf5e9de
#
_cell.length_a   1.000
_cell.length_b   1.000
_cell.length_c   1.000
_cell.angle_alpha   90.00
_cell.angle_beta   90.00
_cell.angle_gamma   90.00
#
_symmetry.space_group_name_H-M   'P 1'
#
loop_
_entity.id
_entity.type
_entity.pdbx_description
1 polymer ?
#
loop_
_entity_poly.entity_id
_entity_poly.type
_entity_poly.pdbx_seq_one_letter_code
_entity_poly.pdbx_strand_id
1 'polypeptide(L)'
;MEKEKINYEKIEEIISELKLEEKVAMVHAAGLFRNGSVERLGIPSLYMSDGPMGVRNEFPNASWVPVGNTDDYVTYLPSISALACTWNRNLAYEEGNILGKEARGRGKDIILAPGINIVRSPLGGRNFEYMSEDPYLTAQLAVPYIKGVQENDVAACVKHFAVNSQETERLNVDVVIDERAVREIYLPAFEAAVKEGNSYSIMSAYNKLWGLHCSHNKWLLRDVLEKEWGYDGVLVSDWSAISDTKLAAEAGMDIEMSVTDNFDEYFFANPLIKAVKEGEIKEELIDEKVRKILKLMYRLNMFSDERKSGEYNSFESRRKTLDIARESVILLKNEENLLPLSKKVKKVAVIGQNANIRHCEGGGSAEVKSLYEVTPLMGIKMLLGGNCEVAYAKGYTHDFNKRKAVNEEAIELAKNSDVVIFIGGLKHTKEDFSLFQNALHSTKEDNMVVNIDSEGNDKTDMKLPYNQDEIINSLLEVNPNTIVVITAGSPVDMSSWVDKSKALVNVSYNGMEGGRALAEVLFGDVNPSGKLTVTIPKKLEDLPAHSIGEFPGKAQVRYDEGIFVGYRYFSTYDVEPQFVFGHGLSYTEFRYNDIKVNLTEENEKINATVKFKVTNIGEKEGAEVAQVYVNDVESSVKRPVIELKGFEKVRLMPGESKEVTINLDKKSFAFYSDEENSWIVEDGKFNILIGSSSTDIRLEESINIKSKYKF
;
A
#
# COMPACT_ATOMS: atom_id res chain seq x y z
N MET A 1 -15.23 -5.14 -25.77
CA MET A 1 -16.57 -4.60 -25.65
C MET A 1 -16.45 -3.09 -25.64
N GLU A 2 -17.06 -2.40 -26.59
CA GLU A 2 -17.13 -0.93 -26.55
C GLU A 2 -17.94 -0.57 -25.30
N LYS A 3 -17.34 0.16 -24.36
CA LYS A 3 -18.08 0.81 -23.27
C LYS A 3 -19.12 1.71 -23.93
N GLU A 4 -20.39 1.61 -23.50
CA GLU A 4 -21.44 2.55 -23.91
C GLU A 4 -20.88 3.97 -23.83
N LYS A 5 -20.99 4.70 -24.93
CA LYS A 5 -20.51 6.09 -24.99
C LYS A 5 -21.31 6.88 -23.95
N ILE A 6 -20.59 7.54 -23.03
CA ILE A 6 -21.20 8.46 -22.06
C ILE A 6 -22.11 9.41 -22.83
N ASN A 7 -23.38 9.42 -22.48
CA ASN A 7 -24.36 10.28 -23.14
C ASN A 7 -24.34 11.69 -22.53
N TYR A 8 -23.41 12.51 -23.02
CA TYR A 8 -23.25 13.89 -22.54
C TYR A 8 -24.51 14.74 -22.73
N GLU A 9 -25.25 14.54 -23.82
CA GLU A 9 -26.52 15.28 -24.06
C GLU A 9 -27.54 14.97 -22.96
N LYS A 10 -27.65 13.72 -22.57
CA LYS A 10 -28.53 13.32 -21.47
C LYS A 10 -28.07 13.84 -20.11
N ILE A 11 -26.77 13.91 -19.87
CA ILE A 11 -26.22 14.52 -18.66
C ILE A 11 -26.61 16.00 -18.57
N GLU A 12 -26.43 16.77 -19.66
CA GLU A 12 -26.79 18.20 -19.67
C GLU A 12 -28.30 18.40 -19.55
N GLU A 13 -29.13 17.54 -20.16
CA GLU A 13 -30.59 17.54 -19.96
C GLU A 13 -30.95 17.35 -18.48
N ILE A 14 -30.36 16.34 -17.82
CA ILE A 14 -30.58 16.08 -16.40
C ILE A 14 -30.18 17.30 -15.56
N ILE A 15 -28.99 17.87 -15.80
CA ILE A 15 -28.49 19.04 -15.05
C ILE A 15 -29.46 20.22 -15.17
N SER A 16 -30.03 20.45 -16.35
CA SER A 16 -30.97 21.54 -16.61
C SER A 16 -32.30 21.36 -15.88
N GLU A 17 -32.70 20.12 -15.56
CA GLU A 17 -33.92 19.80 -14.81
C GLU A 17 -33.73 19.82 -13.28
N LEU A 18 -32.48 19.73 -12.80
CA LEU A 18 -32.14 19.71 -11.38
C LEU A 18 -32.33 21.08 -10.74
N LYS A 19 -32.97 21.13 -9.58
CA LYS A 19 -32.99 22.32 -8.70
C LYS A 19 -31.67 22.43 -7.94
N LEU A 20 -31.31 23.63 -7.48
CA LEU A 20 -30.10 23.86 -6.68
C LEU A 20 -29.99 22.92 -5.49
N GLU A 21 -31.05 22.72 -4.73
CA GLU A 21 -31.09 21.85 -3.57
C GLU A 21 -30.85 20.37 -3.96
N GLU A 22 -31.34 19.94 -5.13
CA GLU A 22 -31.11 18.59 -5.65
C GLU A 22 -29.66 18.40 -6.14
N LYS A 23 -29.09 19.41 -6.81
CA LYS A 23 -27.68 19.43 -7.20
C LYS A 23 -26.77 19.32 -5.97
N VAL A 24 -27.08 20.11 -4.94
CA VAL A 24 -26.32 20.13 -3.68
C VAL A 24 -26.44 18.80 -2.95
N ALA A 25 -27.61 18.16 -2.91
CA ALA A 25 -27.78 16.83 -2.30
C ALA A 25 -26.84 15.78 -2.94
N MET A 26 -26.49 15.90 -4.22
CA MET A 26 -25.58 14.97 -4.90
C MET A 26 -24.11 15.16 -4.51
N VAL A 27 -23.70 16.37 -4.06
CA VAL A 27 -22.29 16.72 -3.79
C VAL A 27 -21.89 16.60 -2.32
N HIS A 28 -22.76 16.11 -1.45
CA HIS A 28 -22.42 15.82 -0.05
C HIS A 28 -23.05 14.51 0.43
N ALA A 29 -22.60 14.04 1.58
CA ALA A 29 -23.12 12.81 2.17
C ALA A 29 -24.60 12.96 2.62
N ALA A 30 -25.36 11.93 2.36
CA ALA A 30 -26.71 11.70 2.93
C ALA A 30 -26.75 10.41 3.78
N GLY A 31 -25.61 9.93 4.16
CA GLY A 31 -25.29 8.81 5.03
C GLY A 31 -23.79 8.69 5.15
N LEU A 32 -23.28 8.00 6.18
CA LEU A 32 -21.85 7.89 6.45
C LEU A 32 -21.02 7.38 5.24
N PHE A 33 -21.66 6.60 4.34
CA PHE A 33 -21.01 5.99 3.17
C PHE A 33 -21.83 6.15 1.88
N ARG A 34 -22.59 7.23 1.74
CA ARG A 34 -23.29 7.53 0.49
C ARG A 34 -23.59 9.02 0.33
N ASN A 35 -23.65 9.48 -0.90
CA ASN A 35 -24.17 10.81 -1.22
C ASN A 35 -25.71 10.81 -1.34
N GLY A 36 -26.30 11.96 -1.64
CA GLY A 36 -27.74 12.08 -1.86
C GLY A 36 -28.18 11.56 -3.23
N SER A 37 -29.45 11.13 -3.30
CA SER A 37 -30.16 10.73 -4.52
C SER A 37 -31.13 11.82 -4.97
N VAL A 38 -31.59 11.74 -6.23
CA VAL A 38 -32.69 12.58 -6.75
C VAL A 38 -33.74 11.66 -7.34
N GLU A 39 -34.62 11.15 -6.46
CA GLU A 39 -35.62 10.13 -6.80
C GLU A 39 -36.56 10.58 -7.95
N ARG A 40 -36.94 11.86 -7.99
CA ARG A 40 -37.80 12.44 -9.02
C ARG A 40 -37.26 12.25 -10.44
N LEU A 41 -35.93 12.22 -10.59
CA LEU A 41 -35.25 12.03 -11.87
C LEU A 41 -34.65 10.62 -12.01
N GLY A 42 -34.91 9.72 -11.07
CA GLY A 42 -34.36 8.36 -11.09
C GLY A 42 -32.86 8.29 -10.85
N ILE A 43 -32.27 9.30 -10.21
CA ILE A 43 -30.84 9.34 -9.91
C ILE A 43 -30.61 8.69 -8.54
N PRO A 44 -29.91 7.52 -8.48
CA PRO A 44 -29.63 6.85 -7.22
C PRO A 44 -28.46 7.51 -6.46
N SER A 45 -28.29 7.13 -5.19
CA SER A 45 -27.06 7.43 -4.45
C SER A 45 -25.89 6.58 -4.95
N LEU A 46 -24.66 7.10 -4.80
CA LEU A 46 -23.40 6.35 -4.88
C LEU A 46 -23.09 5.79 -3.49
N TYR A 47 -23.04 4.47 -3.36
CA TYR A 47 -22.67 3.78 -2.13
C TYR A 47 -21.18 3.49 -2.10
N MET A 48 -20.53 3.87 -1.01
CA MET A 48 -19.08 3.69 -0.79
C MET A 48 -18.83 2.63 0.27
N SER A 49 -17.62 2.12 0.33
CA SER A 49 -17.11 1.31 1.44
C SER A 49 -15.61 1.49 1.58
N ASP A 50 -15.14 1.43 2.81
CA ASP A 50 -13.71 1.25 3.06
C ASP A 50 -13.21 -0.06 2.46
N GLY A 51 -11.95 -0.08 2.08
CA GLY A 51 -11.04 -1.13 1.66
C GLY A 51 -9.66 -0.81 2.24
N PRO A 52 -8.54 -1.31 1.74
CA PRO A 52 -8.31 -2.24 0.62
C PRO A 52 -8.29 -3.72 1.00
N MET A 53 -8.27 -4.07 2.29
CA MET A 53 -8.13 -5.48 2.72
C MET A 53 -9.45 -6.27 2.60
N GLY A 54 -10.48 -5.70 1.98
CA GLY A 54 -11.81 -6.26 1.77
C GLY A 54 -12.89 -5.20 1.94
N VAL A 55 -14.14 -5.54 1.66
CA VAL A 55 -15.29 -4.64 1.86
C VAL A 55 -15.61 -4.59 3.34
N ARG A 56 -15.63 -3.39 3.92
CA ARG A 56 -15.90 -3.19 5.34
C ARG A 56 -17.34 -3.56 5.72
N ASN A 57 -17.56 -3.80 7.03
CA ASN A 57 -18.90 -4.00 7.61
C ASN A 57 -19.88 -2.88 7.24
N GLU A 58 -21.15 -3.24 7.11
CA GLU A 58 -22.21 -2.26 6.88
C GLU A 58 -22.48 -1.42 8.13
N PHE A 59 -22.64 -0.11 7.92
CA PHE A 59 -23.04 0.86 8.93
C PHE A 59 -24.41 1.45 8.59
N PRO A 60 -25.24 1.76 9.59
CA PRO A 60 -26.44 2.58 9.40
C PRO A 60 -26.04 3.97 8.87
N ASN A 61 -26.99 4.68 8.26
CA ASN A 61 -26.71 6.01 7.68
C ASN A 61 -26.12 7.01 8.66
N ALA A 62 -26.44 6.92 9.94
CA ALA A 62 -26.12 7.92 10.96
C ALA A 62 -25.53 7.29 12.24
N SER A 63 -24.86 6.14 12.15
CA SER A 63 -24.26 5.48 13.31
C SER A 63 -23.01 4.70 12.92
N TRP A 64 -21.94 4.87 13.69
CA TRP A 64 -20.68 4.12 13.55
C TRP A 64 -20.71 2.74 14.24
N VAL A 65 -21.88 2.31 14.71
CA VAL A 65 -22.06 0.94 15.20
C VAL A 65 -22.46 0.07 14.02
N PRO A 66 -21.69 -0.97 13.66
CA PRO A 66 -22.03 -1.85 12.54
C PRO A 66 -23.45 -2.44 12.68
N VAL A 67 -24.16 -2.61 11.57
CA VAL A 67 -25.50 -3.22 11.54
C VAL A 67 -25.53 -4.61 12.18
N GLY A 68 -24.39 -5.34 12.10
CA GLY A 68 -24.29 -6.68 12.70
C GLY A 68 -24.98 -7.76 11.88
N ASN A 69 -25.00 -7.62 10.55
CA ASN A 69 -25.51 -8.64 9.65
C ASN A 69 -24.82 -9.99 9.89
N THR A 70 -25.52 -11.09 9.64
CA THR A 70 -24.99 -12.45 9.84
C THR A 70 -24.38 -13.04 8.57
N ASP A 71 -24.56 -12.39 7.43
CA ASP A 71 -24.17 -12.85 6.08
C ASP A 71 -23.27 -11.87 5.33
N ASP A 72 -22.71 -10.86 6.01
CA ASP A 72 -21.86 -9.82 5.43
C ASP A 72 -20.34 -10.15 5.51
N TYR A 73 -20.00 -11.42 5.68
CA TYR A 73 -18.60 -11.87 5.61
C TYR A 73 -18.01 -11.65 4.21
N VAL A 74 -16.74 -11.26 4.16
CA VAL A 74 -16.01 -11.01 2.92
C VAL A 74 -14.70 -11.78 2.88
N THR A 75 -14.07 -11.84 1.71
CA THR A 75 -12.70 -12.31 1.57
C THR A 75 -11.77 -11.31 2.24
N TYR A 76 -11.00 -11.75 3.23
CA TYR A 76 -9.92 -10.95 3.79
C TYR A 76 -8.70 -11.07 2.89
N LEU A 77 -8.43 -10.01 2.14
CA LEU A 77 -7.32 -9.89 1.19
C LEU A 77 -6.00 -9.60 1.92
N PRO A 78 -4.85 -9.94 1.35
CA PRO A 78 -3.56 -9.43 1.82
C PRO A 78 -3.58 -7.90 1.90
N SER A 79 -2.81 -7.34 2.84
CA SER A 79 -2.63 -5.88 2.89
C SER A 79 -1.94 -5.38 1.62
N ILE A 80 -2.12 -4.10 1.29
CA ILE A 80 -1.46 -3.49 0.13
C ILE A 80 0.07 -3.61 0.21
N SER A 81 0.65 -3.53 1.41
CA SER A 81 2.07 -3.79 1.63
C SER A 81 2.47 -5.25 1.34
N ALA A 82 1.60 -6.22 1.67
CA ALA A 82 1.82 -7.63 1.31
C ALA A 82 1.74 -7.85 -0.20
N LEU A 83 0.69 -7.31 -0.84
CA LEU A 83 0.56 -7.34 -2.31
C LEU A 83 1.81 -6.77 -2.98
N ALA A 84 2.29 -5.62 -2.53
CA ALA A 84 3.46 -4.96 -3.11
C ALA A 84 4.73 -5.83 -3.03
N CYS A 85 4.91 -6.60 -1.94
CA CYS A 85 6.03 -7.54 -1.80
C CYS A 85 6.04 -8.65 -2.86
N THR A 86 4.93 -8.88 -3.56
CA THR A 86 4.91 -9.83 -4.68
C THR A 86 5.66 -9.34 -5.90
N TRP A 87 5.79 -8.02 -6.10
CA TRP A 87 6.32 -7.39 -7.32
C TRP A 87 5.65 -7.95 -8.59
N ASN A 88 4.36 -8.25 -8.52
CA ASN A 88 3.62 -8.97 -9.55
C ASN A 88 2.38 -8.19 -9.99
N ARG A 89 2.46 -7.57 -11.17
CA ARG A 89 1.37 -6.77 -11.75
C ARG A 89 0.08 -7.57 -11.96
N ASN A 90 0.21 -8.86 -12.29
CA ASN A 90 -0.95 -9.71 -12.50
C ASN A 90 -1.68 -9.98 -11.19
N LEU A 91 -0.94 -10.21 -10.08
CA LEU A 91 -1.54 -10.39 -8.77
C LEU A 91 -2.16 -9.08 -8.24
N ALA A 92 -1.58 -7.93 -8.56
CA ALA A 92 -2.20 -6.65 -8.27
C ALA A 92 -3.54 -6.46 -9.00
N TYR A 93 -3.61 -6.83 -10.29
CA TYR A 93 -4.87 -6.84 -11.02
C TYR A 93 -5.89 -7.82 -10.39
N GLU A 94 -5.47 -9.04 -10.04
CA GLU A 94 -6.35 -10.05 -9.44
C GLU A 94 -6.90 -9.60 -8.08
N GLU A 95 -6.09 -8.98 -7.23
CA GLU A 95 -6.56 -8.46 -5.95
C GLU A 95 -7.58 -7.35 -6.13
N GLY A 96 -7.30 -6.40 -7.02
CA GLY A 96 -8.26 -5.37 -7.39
C GLY A 96 -9.55 -5.96 -7.98
N ASN A 97 -9.46 -7.00 -8.81
CA ASN A 97 -10.61 -7.67 -9.40
C ASN A 97 -11.48 -8.38 -8.35
N ILE A 98 -10.87 -9.06 -7.37
CA ILE A 98 -11.59 -9.66 -6.25
C ILE A 98 -12.33 -8.59 -5.46
N LEU A 99 -11.62 -7.52 -5.08
CA LEU A 99 -12.22 -6.43 -4.31
C LEU A 99 -13.37 -5.76 -5.05
N GLY A 100 -13.21 -5.51 -6.35
CA GLY A 100 -14.27 -4.94 -7.21
C GLY A 100 -15.50 -5.85 -7.30
N LYS A 101 -15.32 -7.17 -7.49
CA LYS A 101 -16.41 -8.14 -7.49
C LYS A 101 -17.17 -8.17 -6.16
N GLU A 102 -16.45 -8.20 -5.05
CA GLU A 102 -17.06 -8.22 -3.72
C GLU A 102 -17.75 -6.92 -3.38
N ALA A 103 -17.13 -5.77 -3.71
CA ALA A 103 -17.77 -4.47 -3.56
C ALA A 103 -19.09 -4.41 -4.35
N ARG A 104 -19.09 -4.85 -5.62
CA ARG A 104 -20.31 -4.89 -6.43
C ARG A 104 -21.35 -5.86 -5.84
N GLY A 105 -20.93 -7.05 -5.40
CA GLY A 105 -21.80 -8.04 -4.76
C GLY A 105 -22.41 -7.55 -3.43
N ARG A 106 -21.72 -6.63 -2.75
CA ARG A 106 -22.19 -5.96 -1.53
C ARG A 106 -22.94 -4.65 -1.82
N GLY A 107 -23.29 -4.37 -3.09
CA GLY A 107 -24.05 -3.19 -3.47
C GLY A 107 -23.27 -1.88 -3.45
N LYS A 108 -21.92 -1.92 -3.47
CA LYS A 108 -21.09 -0.72 -3.50
C LYS A 108 -20.80 -0.26 -4.92
N ASP A 109 -20.66 1.04 -5.07
CA ASP A 109 -20.37 1.74 -6.33
C ASP A 109 -18.94 2.28 -6.35
N ILE A 110 -18.41 2.63 -5.18
CA ILE A 110 -17.04 3.13 -4.97
C ILE A 110 -16.41 2.34 -3.83
N ILE A 111 -15.20 1.83 -4.06
CA ILE A 111 -14.35 1.24 -3.01
C ILE A 111 -13.16 2.15 -2.74
N LEU A 112 -12.92 2.46 -1.44
CA LEU A 112 -11.89 3.41 -1.01
C LEU A 112 -10.52 2.74 -0.99
N ALA A 113 -10.02 2.43 -2.16
CA ALA A 113 -8.75 1.71 -2.42
C ALA A 113 -8.26 1.97 -3.86
N PRO A 114 -6.94 1.78 -4.13
CA PRO A 114 -5.85 1.48 -3.21
C PRO A 114 -5.29 2.72 -2.49
N GLY A 115 -4.62 2.51 -1.35
CA GLY A 115 -3.72 3.49 -0.75
C GLY A 115 -2.38 3.47 -1.47
N ILE A 116 -1.90 4.64 -1.96
CA ILE A 116 -0.66 4.73 -2.76
C ILE A 116 0.30 5.83 -2.32
N ASN A 117 0.18 6.28 -1.08
CA ASN A 117 1.15 7.20 -0.50
C ASN A 117 2.52 6.51 -0.33
N ILE A 118 3.57 7.31 -0.35
CA ILE A 118 4.94 6.82 -0.17
C ILE A 118 5.19 6.52 1.31
N VAL A 119 5.77 5.35 1.58
CA VAL A 119 6.26 4.96 2.91
C VAL A 119 7.53 5.75 3.21
N ARG A 120 7.38 6.86 3.93
CA ARG A 120 8.46 7.80 4.24
C ARG A 120 9.24 7.42 5.51
N SER A 121 8.53 6.86 6.49
CA SER A 121 9.08 6.42 7.78
C SER A 121 8.47 5.09 8.20
N PRO A 122 9.22 4.18 8.82
CA PRO A 122 8.68 2.94 9.39
C PRO A 122 7.69 3.19 10.52
N LEU A 123 7.69 4.38 11.11
CA LEU A 123 6.79 4.73 12.21
C LEU A 123 5.36 5.05 11.77
N GLY A 124 5.12 5.29 10.47
CA GLY A 124 3.79 5.58 9.94
C GLY A 124 2.78 4.48 10.27
N GLY A 125 1.66 4.85 10.90
CA GLY A 125 0.65 3.89 11.37
C GLY A 125 -0.06 3.16 10.23
N ARG A 126 -0.22 3.79 9.07
CA ARG A 126 -0.93 3.25 7.90
C ARG A 126 0.00 2.66 6.83
N ASN A 127 1.28 2.41 7.14
CA ASN A 127 2.20 1.83 6.17
C ASN A 127 1.71 0.49 5.58
N PHE A 128 0.95 -0.29 6.33
CA PHE A 128 0.36 -1.55 5.84
C PHE A 128 -0.66 -1.34 4.69
N GLU A 129 -1.24 -0.14 4.56
CA GLU A 129 -2.16 0.24 3.48
C GLU A 129 -1.44 0.83 2.26
N TYR A 130 -0.10 1.00 2.29
CA TYR A 130 0.70 1.60 1.23
C TYR A 130 1.64 0.57 0.61
N MET A 131 2.07 0.83 -0.64
CA MET A 131 2.83 -0.16 -1.42
C MET A 131 4.33 -0.13 -1.13
N SER A 132 4.96 1.06 -1.16
CA SER A 132 6.42 1.14 -1.20
C SER A 132 6.96 2.53 -0.81
N GLU A 133 8.27 2.59 -0.57
CA GLU A 133 9.06 3.83 -0.55
C GLU A 133 9.40 4.33 -1.96
N ASP A 134 9.16 3.50 -2.99
CA ASP A 134 9.50 3.79 -4.37
C ASP A 134 8.28 4.18 -5.20
N PRO A 135 8.26 5.37 -5.86
CA PRO A 135 7.13 5.83 -6.65
C PRO A 135 6.90 5.01 -7.92
N TYR A 136 7.96 4.45 -8.56
CA TYR A 136 7.80 3.64 -9.75
C TYR A 136 7.15 2.30 -9.44
N LEU A 137 7.63 1.60 -8.41
CA LEU A 137 7.02 0.33 -7.97
C LEU A 137 5.55 0.53 -7.58
N THR A 138 5.27 1.59 -6.81
CA THR A 138 3.90 1.94 -6.40
C THR A 138 3.01 2.17 -7.62
N ALA A 139 3.46 2.95 -8.60
CA ALA A 139 2.73 3.21 -9.85
C ALA A 139 2.43 1.93 -10.63
N GLN A 140 3.44 1.06 -10.77
CA GLN A 140 3.36 -0.17 -11.57
C GLN A 140 2.42 -1.23 -10.97
N LEU A 141 2.16 -1.18 -9.68
CA LEU A 141 1.21 -2.06 -9.00
C LEU A 141 -0.18 -1.42 -8.84
N ALA A 142 -0.24 -0.11 -8.62
CA ALA A 142 -1.51 0.61 -8.50
C ALA A 142 -2.34 0.57 -9.79
N VAL A 143 -1.72 0.75 -10.95
CA VAL A 143 -2.40 0.76 -12.25
C VAL A 143 -3.19 -0.53 -12.53
N PRO A 144 -2.60 -1.73 -12.46
CA PRO A 144 -3.37 -2.97 -12.67
C PRO A 144 -4.42 -3.20 -11.56
N TYR A 145 -4.15 -2.85 -10.31
CA TYR A 145 -5.12 -2.93 -9.22
C TYR A 145 -6.37 -2.11 -9.52
N ILE A 146 -6.21 -0.83 -9.90
CA ILE A 146 -7.31 0.06 -10.28
C ILE A 146 -8.14 -0.53 -11.43
N LYS A 147 -7.46 -1.05 -12.48
CA LYS A 147 -8.13 -1.70 -13.62
C LYS A 147 -8.94 -2.92 -13.17
N GLY A 148 -8.38 -3.74 -12.28
CA GLY A 148 -9.07 -4.91 -11.71
C GLY A 148 -10.35 -4.52 -10.98
N VAL A 149 -10.31 -3.50 -10.12
CA VAL A 149 -11.51 -2.98 -9.42
C VAL A 149 -12.56 -2.51 -10.43
N GLN A 150 -12.14 -1.63 -11.36
CA GLN A 150 -13.06 -0.93 -12.27
C GLN A 150 -13.68 -1.82 -13.34
N GLU A 151 -13.10 -2.98 -13.60
CA GLU A 151 -13.73 -3.97 -14.49
C GLU A 151 -15.06 -4.50 -13.97
N ASN A 152 -15.36 -4.31 -12.68
CA ASN A 152 -16.56 -4.81 -12.02
C ASN A 152 -17.67 -3.77 -11.85
N ASP A 153 -17.70 -2.70 -12.64
CA ASP A 153 -18.63 -1.58 -12.52
C ASP A 153 -18.59 -0.92 -11.11
N VAL A 154 -17.41 -0.86 -10.53
CA VAL A 154 -17.10 -0.21 -9.26
C VAL A 154 -15.94 0.76 -9.48
N ALA A 155 -16.01 1.96 -8.93
CA ALA A 155 -14.91 2.92 -8.99
C ALA A 155 -13.85 2.57 -7.93
N ALA A 156 -12.59 2.49 -8.34
CA ALA A 156 -11.47 2.59 -7.42
C ALA A 156 -11.33 4.05 -6.98
N CYS A 157 -11.36 4.30 -5.66
CA CYS A 157 -11.10 5.62 -5.09
C CYS A 157 -9.68 5.65 -4.54
N VAL A 158 -8.75 6.09 -5.39
CA VAL A 158 -7.31 6.10 -5.07
C VAL A 158 -7.01 7.13 -3.99
N LYS A 159 -6.25 6.76 -2.96
CA LYS A 159 -6.07 7.56 -1.75
C LYS A 159 -4.63 7.54 -1.24
N HIS A 160 -4.18 8.55 -0.45
CA HIS A 160 -4.81 9.81 -0.10
C HIS A 160 -4.05 10.93 -0.82
N PHE A 161 -4.70 11.73 -1.64
CA PHE A 161 -4.09 12.72 -2.52
C PHE A 161 -3.96 14.08 -1.82
N ALA A 162 -2.73 14.51 -1.38
CA ALA A 162 -1.45 13.85 -1.46
C ALA A 162 -0.62 14.06 -0.19
N VAL A 163 0.59 13.49 -0.18
CA VAL A 163 1.61 13.64 0.87
C VAL A 163 1.16 13.28 2.30
N ASN A 164 0.23 12.34 2.44
CA ASN A 164 -0.24 11.83 3.73
C ASN A 164 0.65 10.67 4.20
N SER A 165 1.79 11.00 4.85
CA SER A 165 2.79 10.01 5.27
C SER A 165 2.92 9.88 6.80
N GLN A 166 2.02 10.51 7.58
CA GLN A 166 1.94 10.39 9.04
C GLN A 166 0.49 10.45 9.52
N GLU A 167 0.22 9.87 10.70
CA GLU A 167 -1.09 9.89 11.35
C GLU A 167 -1.19 10.96 12.45
N THR A 168 -0.07 11.29 13.08
CA THR A 168 0.02 12.35 14.10
C THR A 168 -0.42 13.69 13.52
N GLU A 169 -1.43 14.30 14.16
CA GLU A 169 -2.01 15.60 13.73
C GLU A 169 -2.47 15.63 12.25
N ARG A 170 -2.81 14.45 11.68
CA ARG A 170 -3.11 14.28 10.25
C ARG A 170 -4.15 15.23 9.69
N LEU A 171 -5.10 15.71 10.52
CA LEU A 171 -6.16 16.64 10.10
C LEU A 171 -5.64 18.07 9.89
N ASN A 172 -4.49 18.46 10.46
CA ASN A 172 -4.04 19.84 10.50
C ASN A 172 -2.57 20.06 10.16
N VAL A 173 -1.75 19.00 10.18
CA VAL A 173 -0.31 19.11 9.90
C VAL A 173 -0.07 19.69 8.50
N ASP A 174 0.82 20.69 8.43
CA ASP A 174 1.23 21.32 7.17
C ASP A 174 2.54 20.70 6.68
N VAL A 175 2.51 20.07 5.51
CA VAL A 175 3.69 19.49 4.87
C VAL A 175 4.46 20.60 4.15
N VAL A 176 5.71 20.82 4.59
CA VAL A 176 6.68 21.72 3.98
C VAL A 176 7.69 20.89 3.19
N ILE A 177 7.64 21.02 1.88
CA ILE A 177 8.40 20.22 0.92
C ILE A 177 8.67 21.03 -0.35
N ASP A 178 9.78 20.80 -1.06
CA ASP A 178 10.00 21.40 -2.38
C ASP A 178 9.12 20.77 -3.47
N GLU A 179 8.82 21.53 -4.53
CA GLU A 179 7.95 21.06 -5.61
C GLU A 179 8.58 19.89 -6.36
N ARG A 180 9.91 19.87 -6.53
CA ARG A 180 10.65 18.77 -7.13
C ARG A 180 10.38 17.45 -6.42
N ALA A 181 10.48 17.43 -5.09
CA ALA A 181 10.21 16.22 -4.32
C ALA A 181 8.74 15.78 -4.41
N VAL A 182 7.80 16.73 -4.39
CA VAL A 182 6.38 16.42 -4.62
C VAL A 182 6.21 15.72 -5.96
N ARG A 183 6.80 16.24 -7.04
CA ARG A 183 6.64 15.74 -8.41
C ARG A 183 7.43 14.47 -8.71
N GLU A 184 8.61 14.27 -8.10
CA GLU A 184 9.44 13.11 -8.36
C GLU A 184 9.11 11.90 -7.46
N ILE A 185 8.58 12.13 -6.24
CA ILE A 185 8.38 11.08 -5.23
C ILE A 185 6.90 10.87 -4.89
N TYR A 186 6.14 11.93 -4.58
CA TYR A 186 4.81 11.77 -3.98
C TYR A 186 3.66 11.76 -4.98
N LEU A 187 3.82 12.35 -6.16
CA LEU A 187 2.79 12.42 -7.19
C LEU A 187 2.86 11.34 -8.28
N PRO A 188 4.01 10.70 -8.62
CA PRO A 188 4.07 9.83 -9.80
C PRO A 188 3.09 8.64 -9.77
N ALA A 189 2.83 8.06 -8.61
CA ALA A 189 1.86 6.97 -8.50
C ALA A 189 0.42 7.44 -8.78
N PHE A 190 0.07 8.65 -8.35
CA PHE A 190 -1.23 9.27 -8.65
C PHE A 190 -1.34 9.68 -10.12
N GLU A 191 -0.26 10.20 -10.71
CA GLU A 191 -0.21 10.49 -12.15
C GLU A 191 -0.47 9.23 -12.98
N ALA A 192 0.20 8.12 -12.63
CA ALA A 192 -0.02 6.83 -13.28
C ALA A 192 -1.46 6.29 -13.06
N ALA A 193 -2.00 6.45 -11.84
CA ALA A 193 -3.38 6.09 -11.55
C ALA A 193 -4.38 6.83 -12.45
N VAL A 194 -4.13 8.10 -12.77
CA VAL A 194 -4.94 8.91 -13.69
C VAL A 194 -4.70 8.52 -15.15
N LYS A 195 -3.45 8.63 -15.62
CA LYS A 195 -3.11 8.54 -17.05
C LYS A 195 -3.13 7.10 -17.58
N GLU A 196 -2.72 6.13 -16.77
CA GLU A 196 -2.60 4.73 -17.16
C GLU A 196 -3.69 3.85 -16.53
N GLY A 197 -4.04 4.11 -15.27
CA GLY A 197 -5.09 3.41 -14.54
C GLY A 197 -6.49 3.86 -14.90
N ASN A 198 -6.65 5.07 -15.45
CA ASN A 198 -7.93 5.71 -15.73
C ASN A 198 -8.86 5.65 -14.51
N SER A 199 -8.32 6.08 -13.35
CA SER A 199 -9.07 6.05 -12.08
C SER A 199 -10.33 6.89 -12.16
N TYR A 200 -11.47 6.31 -11.74
CA TYR A 200 -12.77 6.98 -11.77
C TYR A 200 -13.02 7.86 -10.56
N SER A 201 -12.32 7.62 -9.44
CA SER A 201 -12.41 8.43 -8.24
C SER A 201 -11.06 8.56 -7.55
N ILE A 202 -10.83 9.70 -6.90
CA ILE A 202 -9.65 9.98 -6.07
C ILE A 202 -10.13 10.63 -4.77
N MET A 203 -9.50 10.25 -3.64
CA MET A 203 -9.77 10.84 -2.33
C MET A 203 -8.68 11.85 -1.98
N SER A 204 -9.09 13.08 -1.61
CA SER A 204 -8.16 14.07 -1.07
C SER A 204 -7.65 13.69 0.31
N ALA A 205 -6.41 14.05 0.64
CA ALA A 205 -5.83 13.79 1.95
C ALA A 205 -6.30 14.81 3.01
N TYR A 206 -6.14 14.44 4.29
CA TYR A 206 -6.45 15.29 5.42
C TYR A 206 -5.52 16.49 5.59
N ASN A 207 -4.21 16.26 5.42
CA ASN A 207 -3.15 17.18 5.71
C ASN A 207 -3.17 18.43 4.82
N LYS A 208 -2.42 19.44 5.26
CA LYS A 208 -2.10 20.60 4.43
C LYS A 208 -0.85 20.33 3.59
N LEU A 209 -0.82 20.98 2.44
CA LEU A 209 0.36 21.13 1.59
C LEU A 209 0.55 22.62 1.32
N TRP A 210 1.69 23.17 1.78
CA TRP A 210 2.01 24.60 1.66
C TRP A 210 0.95 25.51 2.27
N GLY A 211 0.47 25.19 3.47
CA GLY A 211 -0.49 25.97 4.25
C GLY A 211 -1.96 25.77 3.90
N LEU A 212 -2.29 25.03 2.82
CA LEU A 212 -3.66 24.76 2.40
C LEU A 212 -3.99 23.27 2.54
N HIS A 213 -5.14 22.93 3.13
CA HIS A 213 -5.63 21.54 3.12
C HIS A 213 -5.65 21.00 1.70
N CYS A 214 -5.28 19.73 1.51
CA CYS A 214 -5.27 19.11 0.19
C CYS A 214 -6.63 19.24 -0.52
N SER A 215 -7.74 19.17 0.24
CA SER A 215 -9.11 19.40 -0.26
C SER A 215 -9.40 20.84 -0.69
N HIS A 216 -8.56 21.80 -0.30
CA HIS A 216 -8.69 23.23 -0.64
C HIS A 216 -7.57 23.75 -1.55
N ASN A 217 -6.63 22.88 -1.92
CA ASN A 217 -5.43 23.27 -2.64
C ASN A 217 -5.68 23.26 -4.16
N LYS A 218 -5.93 24.47 -4.70
CA LYS A 218 -6.22 24.63 -6.13
C LYS A 218 -5.07 24.21 -7.03
N TRP A 219 -3.82 24.44 -6.62
CA TRP A 219 -2.66 23.98 -7.38
C TRP A 219 -2.70 22.44 -7.53
N LEU A 220 -2.94 21.72 -6.42
CA LEU A 220 -2.97 20.27 -6.41
C LEU A 220 -4.15 19.72 -7.24
N LEU A 221 -5.37 20.23 -7.02
CA LEU A 221 -6.60 19.64 -7.58
C LEU A 221 -6.93 20.16 -8.98
N ARG A 222 -6.77 21.47 -9.24
CA ARG A 222 -7.11 22.05 -10.54
C ARG A 222 -5.93 22.11 -11.49
N ASP A 223 -4.76 22.60 -11.02
CA ASP A 223 -3.66 22.84 -11.93
C ASP A 223 -2.93 21.54 -12.26
N VAL A 224 -2.54 20.74 -11.26
CA VAL A 224 -1.84 19.46 -11.49
C VAL A 224 -2.83 18.38 -11.94
N LEU A 225 -3.83 18.04 -11.10
CA LEU A 225 -4.66 16.87 -11.33
C LEU A 225 -5.56 17.04 -12.57
N GLU A 226 -6.32 18.13 -12.67
CA GLU A 226 -7.26 18.31 -13.79
C GLU A 226 -6.58 18.80 -15.07
N LYS A 227 -5.76 19.88 -15.01
CA LYS A 227 -5.20 20.49 -16.22
C LYS A 227 -3.99 19.75 -16.77
N GLU A 228 -2.99 19.44 -15.94
CA GLU A 228 -1.78 18.78 -16.42
C GLU A 228 -2.02 17.30 -16.73
N TRP A 229 -2.78 16.59 -15.89
CA TRP A 229 -3.00 15.15 -16.06
C TRP A 229 -4.29 14.82 -16.81
N GLY A 230 -5.21 15.78 -16.96
CA GLY A 230 -6.47 15.59 -17.67
C GLY A 230 -7.48 14.74 -16.90
N TYR A 231 -7.42 14.78 -15.56
CA TYR A 231 -8.35 14.01 -14.73
C TYR A 231 -9.79 14.52 -14.87
N ASP A 232 -10.70 13.60 -15.13
CA ASP A 232 -12.12 13.87 -15.35
C ASP A 232 -13.05 12.97 -14.50
N GLY A 233 -12.48 12.32 -13.47
CA GLY A 233 -13.21 11.54 -12.49
C GLY A 233 -13.75 12.37 -11.33
N VAL A 234 -14.26 11.70 -10.29
CA VAL A 234 -14.87 12.32 -9.10
C VAL A 234 -13.86 12.44 -7.98
N LEU A 235 -13.73 13.64 -7.41
CA LEU A 235 -12.97 13.92 -6.20
C LEU A 235 -13.87 13.77 -4.97
N VAL A 236 -13.50 12.85 -4.07
CA VAL A 236 -14.17 12.63 -2.78
C VAL A 236 -13.25 13.17 -1.67
N SER A 237 -13.79 13.91 -0.71
CA SER A 237 -13.00 14.27 0.46
C SER A 237 -12.76 13.05 1.35
N ASP A 238 -11.62 12.98 2.02
CA ASP A 238 -11.54 12.14 3.20
C ASP A 238 -12.52 12.63 4.27
N TRP A 239 -12.90 11.78 5.23
CA TRP A 239 -13.97 12.05 6.19
C TRP A 239 -13.63 13.20 7.12
N SER A 240 -14.31 14.35 6.96
CA SER A 240 -14.02 15.63 7.63
C SER A 240 -12.79 16.40 7.11
N ALA A 241 -12.33 16.13 5.89
CA ALA A 241 -11.20 16.85 5.28
C ALA A 241 -11.58 18.24 4.72
N ILE A 242 -12.86 18.58 4.62
CA ILE A 242 -13.31 19.92 4.22
C ILE A 242 -13.58 20.76 5.46
N SER A 243 -13.07 22.00 5.48
CA SER A 243 -13.24 22.97 6.57
C SER A 243 -13.65 24.36 6.08
N ASP A 244 -13.82 24.55 4.77
CA ASP A 244 -14.27 25.81 4.14
C ASP A 244 -15.03 25.51 2.85
N THR A 245 -16.27 25.99 2.77
CA THR A 245 -17.17 25.76 1.63
C THR A 245 -16.61 26.31 0.32
N LYS A 246 -16.18 27.58 0.33
CA LYS A 246 -15.77 28.27 -0.88
C LYS A 246 -14.44 27.77 -1.39
N LEU A 247 -13.46 27.65 -0.50
CA LEU A 247 -12.12 27.15 -0.88
C LEU A 247 -12.20 25.74 -1.47
N ALA A 248 -12.94 24.81 -0.83
CA ALA A 248 -13.08 23.45 -1.34
C ALA A 248 -13.84 23.39 -2.68
N ALA A 249 -14.93 24.18 -2.81
CA ALA A 249 -15.71 24.21 -4.04
C ALA A 249 -14.89 24.74 -5.22
N GLU A 250 -14.17 25.86 -5.03
CA GLU A 250 -13.31 26.48 -6.05
C GLU A 250 -12.07 25.63 -6.37
N ALA A 251 -11.51 24.92 -5.37
CA ALA A 251 -10.40 24.01 -5.58
C ALA A 251 -10.74 22.78 -6.42
N GLY A 252 -12.02 22.40 -6.55
CA GLY A 252 -12.44 21.30 -7.41
C GLY A 252 -12.96 20.05 -6.69
N MET A 253 -13.12 20.07 -5.36
CA MET A 253 -13.75 18.94 -4.63
C MET A 253 -15.17 18.71 -5.14
N ASP A 254 -15.55 17.44 -5.38
CA ASP A 254 -16.84 17.09 -5.96
C ASP A 254 -17.83 16.55 -4.92
N ILE A 255 -17.39 15.70 -3.99
CA ILE A 255 -18.26 15.12 -2.95
C ILE A 255 -17.61 15.31 -1.58
N GLU A 256 -18.34 15.91 -0.64
CA GLU A 256 -17.95 15.97 0.77
C GLU A 256 -18.46 14.76 1.54
N MET A 257 -17.54 14.09 2.25
CA MET A 257 -17.83 13.06 3.24
C MET A 257 -17.35 13.50 4.62
N SER A 258 -18.05 13.07 5.68
CA SER A 258 -17.65 13.42 7.06
C SER A 258 -18.09 12.35 8.06
N VAL A 259 -17.70 12.52 9.32
CA VAL A 259 -17.93 11.56 10.41
C VAL A 259 -19.20 11.83 11.23
N THR A 260 -19.82 13.00 11.07
CA THR A 260 -21.04 13.39 11.82
C THR A 260 -22.29 12.94 11.11
N ASP A 261 -23.42 12.89 11.84
CA ASP A 261 -24.73 12.54 11.33
C ASP A 261 -25.61 13.76 11.00
N ASN A 262 -25.08 14.95 11.16
CA ASN A 262 -25.77 16.21 10.81
C ASN A 262 -25.45 16.61 9.37
N PHE A 263 -25.96 15.84 8.41
CA PHE A 263 -25.64 15.98 6.98
C PHE A 263 -26.00 17.35 6.40
N ASP A 264 -27.02 18.03 6.93
CA ASP A 264 -27.45 19.35 6.46
C ASP A 264 -26.49 20.48 6.82
N GLU A 265 -25.59 20.27 7.79
CA GLU A 265 -24.57 21.24 8.24
C GLU A 265 -23.20 21.03 7.59
N TYR A 266 -23.05 20.03 6.72
CA TYR A 266 -21.83 19.84 5.96
C TYR A 266 -21.53 21.10 5.12
N PHE A 267 -20.24 21.35 4.86
CA PHE A 267 -19.81 22.53 4.11
C PHE A 267 -20.40 22.57 2.69
N PHE A 268 -20.66 21.40 2.09
CA PHE A 268 -21.31 21.28 0.77
C PHE A 268 -22.82 21.06 0.86
N ALA A 269 -23.44 21.22 2.03
CA ALA A 269 -24.89 21.17 2.23
C ALA A 269 -25.52 22.56 2.28
N ASN A 270 -26.24 22.91 3.36
CA ASN A 270 -26.86 24.22 3.52
C ASN A 270 -25.88 25.41 3.39
N PRO A 271 -24.63 25.34 3.88
CA PRO A 271 -23.67 26.41 3.64
C PRO A 271 -23.42 26.67 2.14
N LEU A 272 -23.31 25.63 1.30
CA LEU A 272 -23.12 25.78 -0.13
C LEU A 272 -24.36 26.37 -0.82
N ILE A 273 -25.59 25.93 -0.45
CA ILE A 273 -26.83 26.53 -0.94
C ILE A 273 -26.86 28.03 -0.63
N LYS A 274 -26.50 28.40 0.60
CA LYS A 274 -26.44 29.80 1.02
C LYS A 274 -25.45 30.59 0.18
N ALA A 275 -24.21 30.10 0.04
CA ALA A 275 -23.17 30.78 -0.73
C ALA A 275 -23.56 31.01 -2.21
N VAL A 276 -24.29 30.06 -2.82
CA VAL A 276 -24.83 30.25 -4.18
C VAL A 276 -25.93 31.29 -4.22
N LYS A 277 -26.89 31.24 -3.29
CA LYS A 277 -27.99 32.22 -3.23
C LYS A 277 -27.52 33.66 -2.92
N GLU A 278 -26.42 33.80 -2.21
CA GLU A 278 -25.79 35.10 -1.90
C GLU A 278 -24.82 35.56 -3.03
N GLY A 279 -24.61 34.74 -4.06
CA GLY A 279 -23.75 35.04 -5.20
C GLY A 279 -22.25 34.95 -4.93
N GLU A 280 -21.84 34.33 -3.81
CA GLU A 280 -20.44 34.08 -3.47
C GLU A 280 -19.83 32.95 -4.30
N ILE A 281 -20.65 31.99 -4.68
CA ILE A 281 -20.30 30.85 -5.53
C ILE A 281 -21.28 30.82 -6.70
N LYS A 282 -20.78 30.59 -7.91
CA LYS A 282 -21.61 30.44 -9.11
C LYS A 282 -22.25 29.06 -9.16
N GLU A 283 -23.53 28.95 -9.55
CA GLU A 283 -24.24 27.67 -9.66
C GLU A 283 -23.58 26.74 -10.69
N GLU A 284 -22.99 27.32 -11.76
CA GLU A 284 -22.25 26.54 -12.78
C GLU A 284 -21.11 25.71 -12.20
N LEU A 285 -20.53 26.13 -11.07
CA LEU A 285 -19.51 25.36 -10.37
C LEU A 285 -20.10 24.08 -9.73
N ILE A 286 -21.37 24.14 -9.31
CA ILE A 286 -22.06 22.95 -8.82
C ILE A 286 -22.43 22.05 -9.99
N ASP A 287 -22.84 22.62 -11.13
CA ASP A 287 -23.11 21.86 -12.35
C ASP A 287 -21.88 21.06 -12.83
N GLU A 288 -20.68 21.61 -12.71
CA GLU A 288 -19.42 20.89 -13.00
C GLU A 288 -19.29 19.61 -12.13
N LYS A 289 -19.55 19.71 -10.83
CA LYS A 289 -19.46 18.59 -9.89
C LYS A 289 -20.52 17.54 -10.19
N VAL A 290 -21.76 17.97 -10.36
CA VAL A 290 -22.88 17.07 -10.72
C VAL A 290 -22.60 16.37 -12.05
N ARG A 291 -22.03 17.06 -13.02
CA ARG A 291 -21.65 16.48 -14.32
C ARG A 291 -20.64 15.35 -14.17
N LYS A 292 -19.62 15.51 -13.32
CA LYS A 292 -18.63 14.45 -13.02
C LYS A 292 -19.30 13.26 -12.31
N ILE A 293 -20.19 13.52 -11.36
CA ILE A 293 -20.93 12.48 -10.63
C ILE A 293 -21.83 11.68 -11.59
N LEU A 294 -22.62 12.34 -12.43
CA LEU A 294 -23.45 11.66 -13.44
C LEU A 294 -22.58 10.88 -14.44
N LYS A 295 -21.47 11.46 -14.89
CA LYS A 295 -20.49 10.76 -15.74
C LYS A 295 -19.95 9.49 -15.07
N LEU A 296 -19.63 9.54 -13.77
CA LEU A 296 -19.22 8.37 -13.00
C LEU A 296 -20.35 7.32 -12.98
N MET A 297 -21.59 7.71 -12.72
CA MET A 297 -22.74 6.78 -12.72
C MET A 297 -22.90 6.08 -14.07
N TYR A 298 -22.71 6.79 -15.21
CA TYR A 298 -22.71 6.17 -16.53
C TYR A 298 -21.53 5.20 -16.70
N ARG A 299 -20.32 5.56 -16.27
CA ARG A 299 -19.13 4.68 -16.32
C ARG A 299 -19.34 3.39 -15.52
N LEU A 300 -20.12 3.45 -14.44
CA LEU A 300 -20.46 2.31 -13.59
C LEU A 300 -21.70 1.55 -14.07
N ASN A 301 -22.24 1.86 -15.24
CA ASN A 301 -23.45 1.25 -15.81
C ASN A 301 -24.67 1.32 -14.87
N MET A 302 -24.77 2.37 -14.02
CA MET A 302 -25.84 2.46 -13.01
C MET A 302 -27.24 2.62 -13.59
N PHE A 303 -27.34 3.07 -14.84
CA PHE A 303 -28.60 3.24 -15.58
C PHE A 303 -28.86 2.11 -16.59
N SER A 304 -28.07 1.03 -16.54
CA SER A 304 -28.14 -0.10 -17.48
C SER A 304 -28.54 -1.39 -16.77
N ASP A 305 -29.39 -2.19 -17.41
CA ASP A 305 -29.73 -3.54 -16.95
C ASP A 305 -28.57 -4.54 -17.09
N GLU A 306 -27.51 -4.17 -17.85
CA GLU A 306 -26.30 -4.96 -18.06
C GLU A 306 -25.25 -4.78 -16.96
N ARG A 307 -25.53 -3.92 -15.95
CA ARG A 307 -24.63 -3.69 -14.83
C ARG A 307 -24.31 -5.00 -14.12
N LYS A 308 -23.01 -5.25 -13.84
CA LYS A 308 -22.54 -6.46 -13.17
C LYS A 308 -23.16 -6.60 -11.77
N SER A 309 -23.54 -7.82 -11.39
CA SER A 309 -24.09 -8.13 -10.07
C SER A 309 -23.01 -8.29 -8.99
N GLY A 310 -21.82 -8.73 -9.39
CA GLY A 310 -20.74 -9.09 -8.48
C GLY A 310 -21.00 -10.41 -7.71
N GLU A 311 -20.04 -10.77 -6.91
CA GLU A 311 -20.08 -11.94 -6.01
C GLU A 311 -19.11 -11.70 -4.84
N TYR A 312 -19.31 -12.35 -3.70
CA TYR A 312 -18.39 -12.28 -2.58
C TYR A 312 -18.14 -13.64 -1.95
N ASN A 313 -17.00 -13.81 -1.28
CA ASN A 313 -16.54 -15.06 -0.67
C ASN A 313 -16.49 -16.25 -1.64
N SER A 314 -16.28 -16.04 -2.94
CA SER A 314 -16.23 -17.14 -3.88
C SER A 314 -15.00 -18.04 -3.63
N PHE A 315 -15.10 -19.31 -4.03
CA PHE A 315 -13.97 -20.23 -3.92
C PHE A 315 -12.77 -19.74 -4.73
N GLU A 316 -13.01 -19.12 -5.88
CA GLU A 316 -11.97 -18.57 -6.73
C GLU A 316 -11.27 -17.39 -6.05
N SER A 317 -12.00 -16.43 -5.46
CA SER A 317 -11.45 -15.31 -4.70
C SER A 317 -10.52 -15.79 -3.59
N ARG A 318 -10.95 -16.79 -2.80
CA ARG A 318 -10.13 -17.37 -1.73
C ARG A 318 -8.87 -18.06 -2.25
N ARG A 319 -8.96 -18.77 -3.38
CA ARG A 319 -7.80 -19.39 -4.02
C ARG A 319 -6.79 -18.36 -4.50
N LYS A 320 -7.26 -17.31 -5.15
CA LYS A 320 -6.38 -16.20 -5.61
C LYS A 320 -5.73 -15.46 -4.44
N THR A 321 -6.45 -15.27 -3.34
CA THR A 321 -5.90 -14.71 -2.10
C THR A 321 -4.73 -15.53 -1.57
N LEU A 322 -4.82 -16.87 -1.64
CA LEU A 322 -3.71 -17.77 -1.30
C LEU A 322 -2.50 -17.58 -2.23
N ASP A 323 -2.73 -17.43 -3.54
CA ASP A 323 -1.64 -17.24 -4.50
C ASP A 323 -0.90 -15.92 -4.25
N ILE A 324 -1.62 -14.83 -3.90
CA ILE A 324 -1.01 -13.54 -3.50
C ILE A 324 -0.20 -13.73 -2.20
N ALA A 325 -0.78 -14.36 -1.20
CA ALA A 325 -0.12 -14.62 0.08
C ALA A 325 1.17 -15.43 -0.07
N ARG A 326 1.21 -16.43 -0.96
CA ARG A 326 2.41 -17.23 -1.27
C ARG A 326 3.55 -16.40 -1.83
N GLU A 327 3.24 -15.51 -2.78
CA GLU A 327 4.26 -14.68 -3.47
C GLU A 327 4.70 -13.49 -2.64
N SER A 328 3.98 -13.13 -1.56
CA SER A 328 4.33 -12.02 -0.67
C SER A 328 5.30 -12.38 0.45
N VAL A 329 5.51 -13.67 0.73
CA VAL A 329 6.45 -14.12 1.77
C VAL A 329 7.89 -13.82 1.35
N ILE A 330 8.63 -13.12 2.21
CA ILE A 330 10.02 -12.70 1.94
C ILE A 330 10.97 -13.51 2.81
N LEU A 331 11.89 -14.24 2.20
CA LEU A 331 13.01 -14.88 2.88
C LEU A 331 14.16 -13.88 2.97
N LEU A 332 14.42 -13.32 4.16
CA LEU A 332 15.46 -12.32 4.37
C LEU A 332 16.84 -12.93 4.64
N LYS A 333 16.88 -14.08 5.31
CA LYS A 333 18.13 -14.74 5.68
C LYS A 333 17.92 -16.26 5.69
N ASN A 334 18.92 -17.03 5.21
CA ASN A 334 18.87 -18.51 5.20
C ASN A 334 20.29 -19.11 5.21
N GLU A 335 20.96 -19.00 6.35
CA GLU A 335 22.30 -19.59 6.53
C GLU A 335 22.21 -21.11 6.70
N GLU A 336 23.22 -21.79 6.22
CA GLU A 336 23.33 -23.26 6.27
C GLU A 336 22.14 -24.00 5.64
N ASN A 337 21.34 -23.32 4.80
CA ASN A 337 20.12 -23.85 4.20
C ASN A 337 19.16 -24.46 5.25
N LEU A 338 18.98 -23.76 6.41
CA LEU A 338 18.04 -24.18 7.46
C LEU A 338 16.61 -24.29 6.94
N LEU A 339 16.22 -23.43 6.00
CA LEU A 339 14.98 -23.52 5.24
C LEU A 339 15.24 -24.04 3.82
N PRO A 340 14.32 -24.81 3.22
CA PRO A 340 13.04 -25.26 3.79
C PRO A 340 13.19 -26.40 4.80
N LEU A 341 12.30 -26.40 5.80
CA LEU A 341 12.26 -27.44 6.81
C LEU A 341 11.82 -28.79 6.22
N SER A 342 12.37 -29.86 6.77
CA SER A 342 11.93 -31.20 6.40
C SER A 342 10.57 -31.54 7.01
N LYS A 343 9.62 -32.03 6.21
CA LYS A 343 8.34 -32.56 6.69
C LYS A 343 8.50 -33.86 7.54
N LYS A 344 9.72 -34.40 7.66
CA LYS A 344 10.03 -35.58 8.48
C LYS A 344 10.43 -35.22 9.92
N VAL A 345 10.47 -33.91 10.25
CA VAL A 345 10.68 -33.42 11.63
C VAL A 345 9.65 -34.03 12.57
N LYS A 346 10.05 -34.40 13.78
CA LYS A 346 9.18 -35.10 14.74
C LYS A 346 8.47 -34.15 15.70
N LYS A 347 9.16 -33.08 16.10
CA LYS A 347 8.61 -32.11 17.04
C LYS A 347 8.96 -30.68 16.62
N VAL A 348 7.95 -29.87 16.42
CA VAL A 348 8.05 -28.45 16.10
C VAL A 348 7.45 -27.62 17.23
N ALA A 349 8.25 -26.71 17.79
CA ALA A 349 7.75 -25.67 18.69
C ALA A 349 7.33 -24.44 17.87
N VAL A 350 6.06 -24.08 17.90
CA VAL A 350 5.56 -22.81 17.37
C VAL A 350 5.40 -21.85 18.56
N ILE A 351 6.16 -20.75 18.54
CA ILE A 351 6.25 -19.82 19.67
C ILE A 351 5.92 -18.41 19.18
N GLY A 352 5.09 -17.71 19.93
CA GLY A 352 4.72 -16.33 19.64
C GLY A 352 3.22 -16.11 19.50
N GLN A 353 2.73 -14.95 19.98
CA GLN A 353 1.30 -14.65 19.92
C GLN A 353 0.78 -14.58 18.47
N ASN A 354 1.56 -13.97 17.56
CA ASN A 354 1.16 -13.82 16.15
C ASN A 354 0.96 -15.15 15.44
N ALA A 355 1.46 -16.26 16.01
CA ALA A 355 1.19 -17.60 15.49
C ALA A 355 -0.29 -18.00 15.56
N ASN A 356 -1.07 -17.42 16.48
CA ASN A 356 -2.43 -17.89 16.78
C ASN A 356 -3.43 -16.75 17.03
N ILE A 357 -3.23 -15.60 16.38
CA ILE A 357 -4.18 -14.49 16.38
C ILE A 357 -4.69 -14.21 14.97
N ARG A 358 -5.85 -13.55 14.90
CA ARG A 358 -6.43 -13.06 13.64
C ARG A 358 -6.11 -11.58 13.51
N HIS A 359 -5.82 -11.13 12.29
CA HIS A 359 -5.49 -9.73 12.00
C HIS A 359 -6.58 -8.97 11.24
N CYS A 360 -7.59 -9.66 10.71
CA CYS A 360 -8.63 -9.05 9.88
C CYS A 360 -9.47 -7.97 10.58
N GLU A 361 -9.54 -8.00 11.92
CA GLU A 361 -10.40 -7.13 12.73
C GLU A 361 -9.69 -5.86 13.24
N GLY A 362 -8.50 -5.55 12.76
CA GLY A 362 -7.71 -4.40 13.19
C GLY A 362 -7.45 -3.37 12.09
N GLY A 363 -6.72 -2.29 12.45
CA GLY A 363 -6.20 -1.29 11.51
C GLY A 363 -7.07 -0.05 11.29
N GLY A 364 -8.19 0.08 11.94
CA GLY A 364 -9.08 1.24 11.77
C GLY A 364 -10.06 1.05 10.60
N SER A 365 -10.10 1.97 9.64
CA SER A 365 -11.00 1.88 8.47
C SER A 365 -10.75 0.65 7.60
N ALA A 366 -9.54 0.08 7.64
CA ALA A 366 -9.19 -1.13 6.89
C ALA A 366 -9.71 -2.44 7.50
N GLU A 367 -10.37 -2.42 8.67
CA GLU A 367 -10.91 -3.64 9.30
C GLU A 367 -11.96 -4.32 8.43
N VAL A 368 -11.96 -5.66 8.42
CA VAL A 368 -12.92 -6.46 7.67
C VAL A 368 -13.47 -7.61 8.52
N LYS A 369 -14.69 -8.06 8.19
CA LYS A 369 -15.30 -9.24 8.77
C LYS A 369 -15.02 -10.45 7.89
N SER A 370 -13.87 -11.10 8.14
CA SER A 370 -13.45 -12.27 7.36
C SER A 370 -14.30 -13.50 7.66
N LEU A 371 -14.61 -14.27 6.60
CA LEU A 371 -15.26 -15.56 6.75
C LEU A 371 -14.46 -16.51 7.64
N TYR A 372 -13.15 -16.53 7.45
CA TYR A 372 -12.17 -17.25 8.27
C TYR A 372 -10.79 -16.62 8.07
N GLU A 373 -9.87 -16.95 8.96
CA GLU A 373 -8.45 -16.63 8.80
C GLU A 373 -7.63 -17.85 9.27
N VAL A 374 -6.82 -18.41 8.38
CA VAL A 374 -5.89 -19.50 8.69
C VAL A 374 -4.69 -18.86 9.39
N THR A 375 -4.62 -19.04 10.72
CA THR A 375 -3.46 -18.59 11.49
C THR A 375 -2.21 -19.39 11.14
N PRO A 376 -0.99 -18.85 11.32
CA PRO A 376 0.25 -19.60 11.08
C PRO A 376 0.31 -20.96 11.79
N LEU A 377 -0.10 -21.02 13.07
CA LEU A 377 -0.18 -22.28 13.81
C LEU A 377 -1.14 -23.28 13.14
N MET A 378 -2.29 -22.81 12.69
CA MET A 378 -3.26 -23.64 11.98
C MET A 378 -2.68 -24.16 10.66
N GLY A 379 -2.06 -23.26 9.87
CA GLY A 379 -1.42 -23.64 8.60
C GLY A 379 -0.34 -24.69 8.76
N ILE A 380 0.53 -24.56 9.76
CA ILE A 380 1.58 -25.54 10.08
C ILE A 380 0.96 -26.89 10.49
N LYS A 381 -0.05 -26.88 11.36
CA LYS A 381 -0.76 -28.11 11.76
C LYS A 381 -1.47 -28.79 10.62
N MET A 382 -2.11 -28.04 9.73
CA MET A 382 -2.78 -28.57 8.54
C MET A 382 -1.77 -29.23 7.59
N LEU A 383 -0.60 -28.60 7.40
CA LEU A 383 0.43 -29.11 6.49
C LEU A 383 1.10 -30.39 7.00
N LEU A 384 1.45 -30.44 8.28
CA LEU A 384 2.19 -31.56 8.87
C LEU A 384 1.29 -32.73 9.29
N GLY A 385 0.02 -32.47 9.55
CA GLY A 385 -0.95 -33.48 9.99
C GLY A 385 -0.54 -34.18 11.29
N GLY A 386 -0.90 -35.44 11.45
CA GLY A 386 -0.56 -36.23 12.63
C GLY A 386 0.86 -36.84 12.62
N ASN A 387 1.69 -36.53 11.63
CA ASN A 387 3.03 -37.11 11.49
C ASN A 387 4.10 -36.41 12.32
N CYS A 388 3.78 -35.25 12.86
CA CYS A 388 4.65 -34.38 13.63
C CYS A 388 3.91 -33.83 14.87
N GLU A 389 4.58 -33.81 16.01
CA GLU A 389 4.07 -33.05 17.17
C GLU A 389 4.29 -31.56 16.94
N VAL A 390 3.21 -30.79 16.79
CA VAL A 390 3.23 -29.32 16.69
C VAL A 390 2.71 -28.74 18.01
N ALA A 391 3.64 -28.35 18.86
CA ALA A 391 3.34 -27.76 20.17
C ALA A 391 3.41 -26.22 20.09
N TYR A 392 2.60 -25.55 20.89
CA TYR A 392 2.48 -24.09 20.90
C TYR A 392 2.76 -23.52 22.28
N ALA A 393 3.52 -22.42 22.32
CA ALA A 393 3.67 -21.57 23.49
C ALA A 393 3.51 -20.10 23.11
N LYS A 394 2.91 -19.31 24.00
CA LYS A 394 2.62 -17.89 23.74
C LYS A 394 3.90 -17.04 23.58
N GLY A 395 4.96 -17.36 24.27
CA GLY A 395 6.29 -16.76 24.17
C GLY A 395 6.44 -15.38 24.80
N TYR A 396 5.47 -14.47 24.61
CA TYR A 396 5.47 -13.12 25.17
C TYR A 396 4.04 -12.67 25.53
N THR A 397 3.92 -11.63 26.37
CA THR A 397 2.61 -11.11 26.81
C THR A 397 2.69 -9.65 27.23
N HIS A 398 1.60 -8.90 27.06
CA HIS A 398 1.42 -7.56 27.61
C HIS A 398 1.30 -7.55 29.16
N ASP A 399 0.85 -8.67 29.75
CA ASP A 399 0.71 -8.79 31.20
C ASP A 399 2.10 -8.99 31.86
N PHE A 400 2.63 -7.92 32.44
CA PHE A 400 3.94 -7.90 33.07
C PHE A 400 4.10 -8.99 34.13
N ASN A 401 3.06 -9.26 34.93
CA ASN A 401 3.11 -10.24 36.00
C ASN A 401 3.22 -11.69 35.47
N LYS A 402 2.76 -11.96 34.26
CA LYS A 402 2.82 -13.28 33.65
C LYS A 402 4.01 -13.48 32.73
N ARG A 403 4.74 -12.41 32.41
CA ARG A 403 5.82 -12.42 31.42
C ARG A 403 6.86 -13.51 31.69
N LYS A 404 7.36 -13.58 32.91
CA LYS A 404 8.37 -14.58 33.31
C LYS A 404 7.89 -16.02 33.04
N ALA A 405 6.70 -16.37 33.52
CA ALA A 405 6.15 -17.72 33.34
C ALA A 405 5.90 -18.07 31.86
N VAL A 406 5.42 -17.10 31.06
CA VAL A 406 5.19 -17.29 29.63
C VAL A 406 6.51 -17.49 28.89
N ASN A 407 7.56 -16.78 29.24
CA ASN A 407 8.89 -16.95 28.66
C ASN A 407 9.52 -18.30 29.05
N GLU A 408 9.44 -18.69 30.31
CA GLU A 408 9.98 -19.99 30.81
C GLU A 408 9.31 -21.18 30.10
N GLU A 409 7.98 -21.14 29.91
CA GLU A 409 7.25 -22.16 29.14
C GLU A 409 7.76 -22.28 27.73
N ALA A 410 7.95 -21.15 27.03
CA ALA A 410 8.43 -21.11 25.67
C ALA A 410 9.86 -21.63 25.52
N ILE A 411 10.75 -21.25 26.44
CA ILE A 411 12.16 -21.70 26.46
C ILE A 411 12.24 -23.20 26.70
N GLU A 412 11.45 -23.74 27.65
CA GLU A 412 11.42 -25.18 27.91
C GLU A 412 10.86 -25.99 26.72
N LEU A 413 9.84 -25.46 26.06
CA LEU A 413 9.33 -26.08 24.84
C LEU A 413 10.40 -26.08 23.72
N ALA A 414 11.12 -24.97 23.55
CA ALA A 414 12.18 -24.84 22.55
C ALA A 414 13.32 -25.84 22.74
N LYS A 415 13.77 -26.04 24.00
CA LYS A 415 14.82 -27.01 24.35
C LYS A 415 14.45 -28.46 23.99
N ASN A 416 13.16 -28.78 24.05
CA ASN A 416 12.62 -30.13 23.86
C ASN A 416 12.04 -30.34 22.46
N SER A 417 12.41 -29.52 21.49
CA SER A 417 11.90 -29.57 20.11
C SER A 417 13.04 -29.65 19.09
N ASP A 418 12.79 -30.32 17.97
CA ASP A 418 13.77 -30.45 16.88
C ASP A 418 13.99 -29.11 16.18
N VAL A 419 12.92 -28.32 16.05
CA VAL A 419 12.86 -27.03 15.37
C VAL A 419 11.97 -26.08 16.15
N VAL A 420 12.36 -24.81 16.18
CA VAL A 420 11.57 -23.72 16.71
C VAL A 420 11.16 -22.79 15.58
N ILE A 421 9.89 -22.43 15.51
CA ILE A 421 9.36 -21.37 14.63
C ILE A 421 8.80 -20.29 15.54
N PHE A 422 9.57 -19.22 15.71
CA PHE A 422 9.08 -18.03 16.41
C PHE A 422 8.27 -17.16 15.42
N ILE A 423 7.06 -16.79 15.81
CA ILE A 423 6.18 -15.93 15.00
C ILE A 423 5.73 -14.76 15.86
N GLY A 424 6.36 -13.63 15.61
CA GLY A 424 6.15 -12.38 16.33
C GLY A 424 6.01 -11.20 15.38
N GLY A 425 6.21 -10.01 15.90
CA GLY A 425 6.10 -8.77 15.13
C GLY A 425 5.10 -7.80 15.73
N LEU A 426 4.54 -6.96 14.87
CA LEU A 426 3.46 -6.03 15.20
C LEU A 426 2.11 -6.76 15.15
N LYS A 427 1.08 -6.12 15.66
CA LYS A 427 -0.27 -6.66 15.66
C LYS A 427 -1.24 -5.71 15.00
N HIS A 428 -2.33 -6.29 14.52
CA HIS A 428 -3.40 -5.62 13.82
C HIS A 428 -4.73 -6.17 14.37
N THR A 429 -5.05 -5.85 15.64
CA THR A 429 -6.21 -6.40 16.37
C THR A 429 -6.99 -5.31 17.10
N LYS A 430 -8.29 -5.54 17.33
CA LYS A 430 -9.15 -4.64 18.13
C LYS A 430 -8.68 -4.53 19.58
N GLU A 431 -8.13 -5.60 20.14
CA GLU A 431 -7.64 -5.59 21.53
C GLU A 431 -6.49 -4.60 21.70
N ASP A 432 -5.50 -4.64 20.79
CA ASP A 432 -4.36 -3.74 20.86
C ASP A 432 -4.78 -2.29 20.57
N PHE A 433 -5.71 -2.05 19.62
CA PHE A 433 -6.27 -0.73 19.39
C PHE A 433 -7.01 -0.18 20.61
N SER A 434 -7.78 -1.00 21.32
CA SER A 434 -8.45 -0.61 22.57
C SER A 434 -7.45 -0.27 23.68
N LEU A 435 -6.35 -1.02 23.78
CA LEU A 435 -5.25 -0.73 24.71
C LEU A 435 -4.59 0.61 24.40
N PHE A 436 -4.34 0.89 23.13
CA PHE A 436 -3.82 2.17 22.65
C PHE A 436 -4.76 3.34 22.99
N GLN A 437 -6.05 3.23 22.72
CA GLN A 437 -7.06 4.24 23.04
C GLN A 437 -7.10 4.50 24.57
N ASN A 438 -7.06 3.47 25.38
CA ASN A 438 -7.01 3.59 26.83
C ASN A 438 -5.73 4.26 27.33
N ALA A 439 -4.58 4.01 26.69
CA ALA A 439 -3.30 4.64 27.00
C ALA A 439 -3.31 6.16 26.71
N LEU A 440 -3.92 6.59 25.59
CA LEU A 440 -4.07 8.01 25.24
C LEU A 440 -4.88 8.81 26.27
N HIS A 441 -5.82 8.17 26.96
CA HIS A 441 -6.66 8.79 27.99
C HIS A 441 -6.15 8.60 29.43
N SER A 442 -5.00 7.91 29.62
CA SER A 442 -4.42 7.61 30.93
C SER A 442 -3.34 8.63 31.31
N THR A 443 -3.47 9.21 32.51
CA THR A 443 -2.48 10.14 33.08
C THR A 443 -1.36 9.46 33.86
N LYS A 444 -1.22 8.13 33.79
CA LYS A 444 -0.22 7.37 34.55
C LYS A 444 1.07 7.19 33.77
N GLU A 445 2.20 7.42 34.43
CA GLU A 445 3.58 7.26 33.92
C GLU A 445 3.93 5.82 33.47
N ASP A 446 3.06 4.83 33.72
CA ASP A 446 3.20 3.43 33.31
C ASP A 446 2.67 3.15 31.90
N ASN A 447 2.52 4.17 31.06
CA ASN A 447 2.06 4.01 29.67
C ASN A 447 3.06 3.20 28.85
N MET A 448 2.88 1.89 28.82
CA MET A 448 3.47 1.05 27.80
C MET A 448 2.90 1.51 26.45
N VAL A 449 3.67 2.29 25.71
CA VAL A 449 3.33 2.62 24.33
C VAL A 449 3.34 1.32 23.55
N VAL A 450 2.20 0.92 23.06
CA VAL A 450 2.08 -0.27 22.25
C VAL A 450 2.31 0.13 20.79
N ASN A 451 3.44 -0.26 20.21
CA ASN A 451 3.66 -0.11 18.79
C ASN A 451 2.70 -1.01 18.03
N ILE A 452 1.76 -0.42 17.32
CA ILE A 452 0.76 -1.10 16.49
C ILE A 452 0.70 -0.47 15.09
N ASP A 453 0.35 -1.27 14.10
CA ASP A 453 -0.01 -0.77 12.78
C ASP A 453 -1.51 -0.44 12.77
N SER A 454 -1.87 0.84 12.77
CA SER A 454 -3.26 1.29 12.79
C SER A 454 -3.41 2.71 12.28
N GLU A 455 -4.54 2.97 11.66
CA GLU A 455 -5.01 4.33 11.38
C GLU A 455 -5.14 5.15 12.67
N GLY A 456 -4.79 6.44 12.58
CA GLY A 456 -4.85 7.39 13.69
C GLY A 456 -3.69 7.32 14.67
N ASN A 457 -2.68 6.46 14.44
CA ASN A 457 -1.55 6.28 15.34
C ASN A 457 -0.23 6.06 14.60
N ASP A 458 0.75 6.93 14.83
CA ASP A 458 2.14 6.66 14.46
C ASP A 458 2.87 5.96 15.61
N LYS A 459 3.75 5.02 15.29
CA LYS A 459 4.61 4.33 16.25
C LYS A 459 5.64 5.29 16.86
N THR A 460 6.10 5.03 18.05
CA THR A 460 7.09 5.87 18.74
C THR A 460 8.54 5.45 18.48
N ASP A 461 8.73 4.18 18.14
CA ASP A 461 10.02 3.60 17.79
C ASP A 461 9.82 2.36 16.89
N MET A 462 10.91 1.72 16.49
CA MET A 462 10.90 0.51 15.67
C MET A 462 10.93 -0.79 16.47
N LYS A 463 10.90 -0.75 17.80
CA LYS A 463 11.05 -1.93 18.64
C LYS A 463 9.84 -2.84 18.55
N LEU A 464 10.09 -4.12 18.66
CA LEU A 464 9.04 -5.11 18.82
C LEU A 464 8.36 -4.95 20.18
N PRO A 465 7.02 -4.92 20.26
CA PRO A 465 6.31 -4.75 21.53
C PRO A 465 6.47 -5.97 22.45
N TYR A 466 6.22 -5.76 23.75
CA TYR A 466 6.12 -6.84 24.77
C TYR A 466 7.43 -7.62 25.02
N ASN A 467 8.60 -7.01 24.82
CA ASN A 467 9.92 -7.65 24.98
C ASN A 467 10.12 -8.89 24.09
N GLN A 468 9.64 -8.86 22.87
CA GLN A 468 9.84 -9.95 21.92
C GLN A 468 11.32 -10.20 21.64
N ASP A 469 12.16 -9.14 21.63
CA ASP A 469 13.60 -9.27 21.41
C ASP A 469 14.30 -10.15 22.45
N GLU A 470 13.88 -10.09 23.73
CA GLU A 470 14.43 -10.92 24.81
C GLU A 470 14.11 -12.40 24.58
N ILE A 471 12.86 -12.72 24.22
CA ILE A 471 12.48 -14.11 23.99
C ILE A 471 13.13 -14.65 22.71
N ILE A 472 13.24 -13.86 21.62
CA ILE A 472 13.95 -14.27 20.40
C ILE A 472 15.40 -14.65 20.73
N ASN A 473 16.13 -13.78 21.44
CA ASN A 473 17.50 -14.06 21.86
C ASN A 473 17.59 -15.36 22.70
N SER A 474 16.70 -15.55 23.67
CA SER A 474 16.69 -16.75 24.49
C SER A 474 16.41 -18.03 23.69
N LEU A 475 15.52 -17.97 22.70
CA LEU A 475 15.22 -19.10 21.83
C LEU A 475 16.41 -19.46 20.94
N LEU A 476 17.08 -18.47 20.36
CA LEU A 476 18.29 -18.65 19.55
C LEU A 476 19.45 -19.28 20.33
N GLU A 477 19.55 -18.95 21.63
CA GLU A 477 20.58 -19.53 22.52
C GLU A 477 20.31 -21.01 22.86
N VAL A 478 19.03 -21.39 23.03
CA VAL A 478 18.70 -22.76 23.49
C VAL A 478 18.45 -23.73 22.36
N ASN A 479 18.10 -23.25 21.16
CA ASN A 479 17.87 -24.08 19.98
C ASN A 479 18.39 -23.40 18.70
N PRO A 480 19.52 -23.87 18.13
CA PRO A 480 20.13 -23.27 16.94
C PRO A 480 19.28 -23.45 15.66
N ASN A 481 18.26 -24.32 15.69
CA ASN A 481 17.31 -24.51 14.59
C ASN A 481 16.07 -23.62 14.78
N THR A 482 16.27 -22.40 15.26
CA THR A 482 15.20 -21.42 15.42
C THR A 482 15.06 -20.59 14.13
N ILE A 483 13.87 -20.63 13.54
CA ILE A 483 13.43 -19.74 12.47
C ILE A 483 12.67 -18.59 13.09
N VAL A 484 13.05 -17.36 12.74
CA VAL A 484 12.32 -16.16 13.17
C VAL A 484 11.42 -15.69 12.03
N VAL A 485 10.12 -15.55 12.32
CA VAL A 485 9.13 -14.99 11.40
C VAL A 485 8.60 -13.69 12.01
N ILE A 486 8.74 -12.59 11.29
CA ILE A 486 8.24 -11.28 11.70
C ILE A 486 7.03 -10.91 10.85
N THR A 487 5.90 -10.66 11.53
CA THR A 487 4.68 -10.13 10.92
C THR A 487 4.59 -8.64 11.21
N ALA A 488 4.65 -7.80 10.18
CA ALA A 488 4.54 -6.35 10.34
C ALA A 488 4.16 -5.66 9.02
N GLY A 489 3.41 -4.58 9.10
CA GLY A 489 3.11 -3.71 7.96
C GLY A 489 4.20 -2.67 7.66
N SER A 490 5.25 -2.63 8.48
CA SER A 490 6.39 -1.70 8.36
C SER A 490 7.66 -2.29 8.94
N PRO A 491 8.84 -1.74 8.60
CA PRO A 491 10.12 -2.17 9.19
C PRO A 491 10.14 -2.12 10.72
N VAL A 492 10.79 -3.11 11.32
CA VAL A 492 11.05 -3.18 12.77
C VAL A 492 12.54 -3.33 13.06
N ASP A 493 12.96 -2.93 14.25
CA ASP A 493 14.35 -3.10 14.71
C ASP A 493 14.64 -4.58 14.99
N MET A 494 15.65 -5.12 14.33
CA MET A 494 16.12 -6.52 14.45
C MET A 494 17.56 -6.60 14.96
N SER A 495 18.19 -5.46 15.23
CA SER A 495 19.64 -5.33 15.48
C SER A 495 20.14 -6.18 16.62
N SER A 496 19.33 -6.46 17.65
CA SER A 496 19.72 -7.21 18.85
C SER A 496 19.86 -8.73 18.65
N TRP A 497 19.29 -9.29 17.56
CA TRP A 497 19.23 -10.75 17.36
C TRP A 497 19.45 -11.23 15.92
N VAL A 498 19.35 -10.35 14.91
CA VAL A 498 19.41 -10.74 13.49
C VAL A 498 20.70 -11.48 13.14
N ASP A 499 21.86 -11.07 13.70
CA ASP A 499 23.14 -11.70 13.42
C ASP A 499 23.24 -13.13 13.98
N LYS A 500 22.49 -13.43 15.04
CA LYS A 500 22.43 -14.75 15.67
C LYS A 500 21.45 -15.69 14.97
N SER A 501 20.49 -15.14 14.21
CA SER A 501 19.47 -15.92 13.52
C SER A 501 20.01 -16.49 12.22
N LYS A 502 19.87 -17.81 12.00
CA LYS A 502 20.24 -18.47 10.74
C LYS A 502 19.16 -18.32 9.66
N ALA A 503 17.89 -18.21 10.05
CA ALA A 503 16.78 -18.07 9.12
C ALA A 503 15.79 -17.02 9.60
N LEU A 504 15.49 -16.08 8.70
CA LEU A 504 14.58 -14.97 8.96
C LEU A 504 13.60 -14.82 7.79
N VAL A 505 12.31 -14.82 8.13
CA VAL A 505 11.21 -14.61 7.17
C VAL A 505 10.43 -13.38 7.59
N ASN A 506 10.15 -12.50 6.63
CA ASN A 506 9.29 -11.35 6.82
C ASN A 506 7.96 -11.57 6.09
N VAL A 507 6.87 -11.30 6.78
CA VAL A 507 5.52 -11.31 6.23
C VAL A 507 4.80 -10.04 6.64
N SER A 508 3.91 -9.55 5.79
CA SER A 508 2.96 -8.51 6.19
C SER A 508 1.64 -9.17 6.64
N TYR A 509 0.53 -8.46 6.61
CA TYR A 509 -0.79 -9.03 6.90
C TYR A 509 -1.32 -9.74 5.64
N ASN A 510 -1.10 -11.05 5.56
CA ASN A 510 -1.22 -11.85 4.34
C ASN A 510 -2.64 -12.39 4.06
N GLY A 511 -3.68 -11.73 4.62
CA GLY A 511 -5.06 -12.11 4.35
C GLY A 511 -5.47 -13.45 4.97
N MET A 512 -6.66 -13.92 4.57
CA MET A 512 -7.30 -15.10 5.19
C MET A 512 -6.54 -16.40 5.02
N GLU A 513 -5.66 -16.53 4.03
CA GLU A 513 -4.86 -17.72 3.73
C GLU A 513 -3.38 -17.58 4.14
N GLY A 514 -3.02 -16.47 4.82
CA GLY A 514 -1.63 -16.13 5.15
C GLY A 514 -0.88 -17.21 5.92
N GLY A 515 -1.52 -17.84 6.91
CA GLY A 515 -0.90 -18.92 7.69
C GLY A 515 -0.65 -20.17 6.88
N ARG A 516 -1.51 -20.48 5.90
CA ARG A 516 -1.28 -21.59 4.96
C ARG A 516 -0.10 -21.31 4.04
N ALA A 517 -0.07 -20.12 3.43
CA ALA A 517 1.01 -19.68 2.56
C ALA A 517 2.37 -19.73 3.26
N LEU A 518 2.43 -19.21 4.50
CA LEU A 518 3.64 -19.25 5.33
C LEU A 518 4.09 -20.70 5.59
N ALA A 519 3.19 -21.60 5.97
CA ALA A 519 3.52 -23.00 6.20
C ALA A 519 4.08 -23.67 4.94
N GLU A 520 3.46 -23.46 3.77
CA GLU A 520 3.91 -24.00 2.48
C GLU A 520 5.32 -23.50 2.11
N VAL A 521 5.64 -22.22 2.41
CA VAL A 521 6.99 -21.68 2.21
C VAL A 521 7.98 -22.30 3.20
N LEU A 522 7.69 -22.31 4.50
CA LEU A 522 8.61 -22.84 5.51
C LEU A 522 8.99 -24.30 5.27
N PHE A 523 8.09 -25.11 4.72
CA PHE A 523 8.31 -26.53 4.46
C PHE A 523 8.58 -26.88 2.98
N GLY A 524 8.77 -25.86 2.13
CA GLY A 524 9.28 -25.99 0.78
C GLY A 524 8.29 -26.48 -0.29
N ASP A 525 6.97 -26.42 -0.02
CA ASP A 525 5.96 -26.63 -1.06
C ASP A 525 5.89 -25.43 -2.02
N VAL A 526 6.26 -24.27 -1.51
CA VAL A 526 6.38 -23.03 -2.27
C VAL A 526 7.78 -22.47 -2.08
N ASN A 527 8.45 -22.12 -3.17
CA ASN A 527 9.71 -21.38 -3.13
C ASN A 527 9.42 -19.90 -2.91
N PRO A 528 9.97 -19.24 -1.86
CA PRO A 528 9.75 -17.82 -1.62
C PRO A 528 10.22 -16.98 -2.80
N SER A 529 9.45 -15.94 -3.11
CA SER A 529 9.76 -15.02 -4.22
C SER A 529 9.38 -13.57 -3.92
N GLY A 530 8.97 -13.29 -2.69
CA GLY A 530 8.70 -11.94 -2.23
C GLY A 530 9.98 -11.12 -2.11
N LYS A 531 9.89 -9.81 -2.37
CA LYS A 531 10.99 -8.84 -2.26
C LYS A 531 10.55 -7.66 -1.40
N LEU A 532 11.49 -7.09 -0.63
CA LEU A 532 11.23 -5.88 0.15
C LEU A 532 10.85 -4.71 -0.76
N THR A 533 9.84 -3.98 -0.35
CA THR A 533 9.37 -2.75 -1.00
C THR A 533 9.79 -1.49 -0.26
N VAL A 534 10.47 -1.68 0.87
CA VAL A 534 11.04 -0.65 1.73
C VAL A 534 12.39 -1.08 2.25
N THR A 535 13.28 -0.15 2.45
CA THR A 535 14.58 -0.37 3.11
C THR A 535 14.34 -0.58 4.61
N ILE A 536 14.96 -1.60 5.20
CA ILE A 536 14.94 -1.82 6.64
C ILE A 536 16.22 -1.22 7.23
N PRO A 537 16.18 -0.12 7.99
CA PRO A 537 17.37 0.50 8.58
C PRO A 537 17.90 -0.33 9.76
N LYS A 538 19.15 -0.14 10.15
CA LYS A 538 19.71 -0.70 11.38
C LYS A 538 19.16 0.01 12.62
N LYS A 539 18.91 1.30 12.51
CA LYS A 539 18.33 2.15 13.55
C LYS A 539 17.53 3.30 12.93
N LEU A 540 16.65 3.88 13.72
CA LEU A 540 15.74 4.92 13.26
C LEU A 540 16.46 6.18 12.74
N GLU A 541 17.58 6.55 13.38
CA GLU A 541 18.38 7.72 13.01
C GLU A 541 19.10 7.58 11.67
N ASP A 542 19.20 6.38 11.10
CA ASP A 542 19.75 6.16 9.76
C ASP A 542 18.76 6.57 8.65
N LEU A 543 17.50 6.78 8.98
CA LEU A 543 16.49 7.16 8.01
C LEU A 543 16.51 8.67 7.72
N PRO A 544 16.37 9.07 6.44
CA PRO A 544 16.40 10.48 6.05
C PRO A 544 15.30 11.33 6.71
N ALA A 545 14.10 10.78 6.87
CA ALA A 545 13.00 11.45 7.56
C ALA A 545 13.28 11.79 9.04
N HIS A 546 14.31 11.15 9.66
CA HIS A 546 14.71 11.36 11.06
C HIS A 546 16.08 12.03 11.19
N SER A 547 16.96 11.86 10.20
CA SER A 547 18.32 12.42 10.23
C SER A 547 18.43 13.79 9.57
N ILE A 548 17.61 14.07 8.55
CA ILE A 548 17.62 15.30 7.75
C ILE A 548 16.27 16.01 7.85
N GLY A 549 15.18 15.28 7.62
CA GLY A 549 13.81 15.77 7.72
C GLY A 549 13.26 15.72 9.14
N GLU A 550 11.94 15.72 9.24
CA GLU A 550 11.20 15.65 10.51
C GLU A 550 10.14 14.56 10.43
N PHE A 551 10.01 13.74 11.49
CA PHE A 551 8.90 12.79 11.65
C PHE A 551 8.68 12.42 13.13
N PRO A 552 7.40 12.37 13.62
CA PRO A 552 6.26 13.06 13.02
C PRO A 552 6.31 14.56 13.30
N GLY A 553 5.73 15.36 12.43
CA GLY A 553 5.48 16.78 12.69
C GLY A 553 4.19 16.98 13.49
N LYS A 554 4.02 18.16 14.09
CA LYS A 554 2.80 18.58 14.79
C LYS A 554 2.01 19.61 13.98
N ALA A 555 2.31 20.90 14.14
CA ALA A 555 1.69 21.95 13.31
C ALA A 555 2.23 21.94 11.87
N GLN A 556 3.51 21.66 11.72
CA GLN A 556 4.21 21.48 10.45
C GLN A 556 5.04 20.21 10.51
N VAL A 557 5.37 19.68 9.33
CA VAL A 557 6.36 18.61 9.13
C VAL A 557 7.22 18.95 7.92
N ARG A 558 8.53 18.89 8.10
CA ARG A 558 9.50 19.24 7.06
C ARG A 558 10.03 17.98 6.38
N TYR A 559 9.89 17.94 5.04
CA TYR A 559 10.43 16.87 4.22
C TYR A 559 11.76 17.33 3.60
N ASP A 560 12.71 17.76 4.46
CA ASP A 560 14.00 18.33 4.06
C ASP A 560 14.93 17.32 3.35
N GLU A 561 14.62 16.04 3.44
CA GLU A 561 15.29 15.01 2.66
C GLU A 561 14.99 15.09 1.15
N GLY A 562 13.94 15.83 0.76
CA GLY A 562 13.56 16.03 -0.63
C GLY A 562 13.30 14.70 -1.36
N ILE A 563 14.02 14.47 -2.47
CA ILE A 563 13.89 13.25 -3.29
C ILE A 563 14.61 12.02 -2.70
N PHE A 564 15.37 12.19 -1.60
CA PHE A 564 16.19 11.14 -1.01
C PHE A 564 15.41 10.30 0.01
N VAL A 565 14.34 9.64 -0.44
CA VAL A 565 13.51 8.75 0.37
C VAL A 565 14.00 7.30 0.21
N GLY A 566 14.02 6.55 1.32
CA GLY A 566 14.35 5.13 1.33
C GLY A 566 15.72 4.81 0.68
N TYR A 567 15.79 3.77 -0.16
CA TYR A 567 17.04 3.31 -0.78
C TYR A 567 17.77 4.41 -1.57
N ARG A 568 17.07 5.43 -2.07
CA ARG A 568 17.69 6.57 -2.75
C ARG A 568 18.66 7.31 -1.83
N TYR A 569 18.28 7.46 -0.56
CA TYR A 569 19.15 8.03 0.46
C TYR A 569 20.28 7.06 0.83
N PHE A 570 19.96 5.83 1.19
CA PHE A 570 20.93 4.85 1.66
C PHE A 570 22.06 4.63 0.63
N SER A 571 21.72 4.47 -0.65
CA SER A 571 22.67 4.28 -1.73
C SER A 571 23.48 5.54 -2.05
N THR A 572 22.88 6.74 -1.94
CA THR A 572 23.56 8.00 -2.32
C THR A 572 24.54 8.49 -1.24
N TYR A 573 24.21 8.24 0.02
CA TYR A 573 25.03 8.69 1.15
C TYR A 573 25.84 7.57 1.81
N ASP A 574 25.88 6.40 1.18
CA ASP A 574 26.64 5.22 1.63
C ASP A 574 26.29 4.80 3.07
N VAL A 575 24.99 4.85 3.40
CA VAL A 575 24.47 4.39 4.68
C VAL A 575 24.10 2.93 4.56
N GLU A 576 24.65 2.06 5.40
CA GLU A 576 24.40 0.62 5.36
C GLU A 576 23.12 0.26 6.10
N PRO A 577 22.04 -0.21 5.43
CA PRO A 577 20.80 -0.66 6.09
C PRO A 577 20.95 -2.07 6.67
N GLN A 578 19.97 -2.52 7.43
CA GLN A 578 19.86 -3.93 7.86
C GLN A 578 19.49 -4.83 6.68
N PHE A 579 18.51 -4.41 5.86
CA PHE A 579 18.15 -5.05 4.60
C PHE A 579 17.81 -4.00 3.56
N VAL A 580 18.32 -4.20 2.35
CA VAL A 580 18.16 -3.23 1.26
C VAL A 580 16.81 -3.37 0.55
N PHE A 581 16.36 -2.31 -0.09
CA PHE A 581 15.21 -2.33 -0.99
C PHE A 581 15.37 -3.39 -2.09
N GLY A 582 14.31 -4.10 -2.39
CA GLY A 582 14.30 -5.17 -3.40
C GLY A 582 14.91 -6.50 -2.93
N HIS A 583 15.43 -6.58 -1.69
CA HIS A 583 16.01 -7.82 -1.15
C HIS A 583 14.95 -8.88 -0.88
N GLY A 584 15.31 -10.12 -1.15
CA GLY A 584 14.55 -11.34 -0.86
C GLY A 584 15.25 -12.53 -1.50
N LEU A 585 15.42 -13.59 -0.73
CA LEU A 585 16.11 -14.81 -1.15
C LEU A 585 15.14 -15.84 -1.73
N SER A 586 15.69 -16.83 -2.40
CA SER A 586 14.98 -17.99 -2.96
C SER A 586 15.65 -19.28 -2.50
N TYR A 587 14.94 -20.42 -2.57
CA TYR A 587 15.51 -21.76 -2.40
C TYR A 587 16.24 -22.27 -3.65
N THR A 588 16.38 -21.43 -4.68
CA THR A 588 17.12 -21.68 -5.91
C THR A 588 17.98 -20.47 -6.25
N GLU A 589 18.87 -20.59 -7.24
CA GLU A 589 19.79 -19.55 -7.65
C GLU A 589 19.52 -19.10 -9.08
N PHE A 590 19.70 -17.80 -9.34
CA PHE A 590 19.49 -17.21 -10.66
C PHE A 590 20.76 -16.53 -11.16
N ARG A 591 21.07 -16.73 -12.44
CA ARG A 591 22.15 -16.07 -13.16
C ARG A 591 21.58 -15.08 -14.16
N TYR A 592 22.21 -13.93 -14.24
CA TYR A 592 21.91 -12.87 -15.20
C TYR A 592 23.05 -12.76 -16.21
N ASN A 593 22.72 -12.60 -17.48
CA ASN A 593 23.72 -12.44 -18.55
C ASN A 593 23.12 -11.79 -19.80
N ASP A 594 23.98 -11.51 -20.79
CA ASP A 594 23.61 -11.05 -22.13
C ASP A 594 22.87 -9.71 -22.18
N ILE A 595 23.29 -8.72 -21.34
CA ILE A 595 22.69 -7.37 -21.37
C ILE A 595 22.94 -6.71 -22.74
N LYS A 596 21.90 -6.06 -23.26
CA LYS A 596 21.93 -5.21 -24.45
C LYS A 596 20.97 -4.06 -24.26
N VAL A 597 21.43 -2.85 -24.46
CA VAL A 597 20.60 -1.65 -24.43
C VAL A 597 20.59 -1.01 -25.80
N ASN A 598 19.39 -0.86 -26.38
CA ASN A 598 19.18 -0.17 -27.64
C ASN A 598 18.49 1.16 -27.39
N LEU A 599 19.25 2.25 -27.48
CA LEU A 599 18.75 3.61 -27.33
C LEU A 599 18.28 4.17 -28.68
N THR A 600 17.08 4.73 -28.71
CA THR A 600 16.55 5.49 -29.85
C THR A 600 16.17 6.90 -29.40
N GLU A 601 16.60 7.90 -30.16
CA GLU A 601 16.30 9.31 -29.94
C GLU A 601 15.74 9.88 -31.24
N GLU A 602 14.42 9.96 -31.36
CA GLU A 602 13.73 10.44 -32.57
C GLU A 602 12.49 11.28 -32.18
N ASN A 603 12.29 12.42 -32.84
CA ASN A 603 11.10 13.27 -32.71
C ASN A 603 10.80 13.63 -31.23
N GLU A 604 11.82 14.06 -30.48
CA GLU A 604 11.73 14.39 -29.03
C GLU A 604 11.33 13.21 -28.11
N LYS A 605 11.38 12.00 -28.64
CA LYS A 605 11.17 10.78 -27.87
C LYS A 605 12.49 10.10 -27.59
N ILE A 606 12.66 9.68 -26.36
CA ILE A 606 13.74 8.79 -25.91
C ILE A 606 13.10 7.46 -25.55
N ASN A 607 13.65 6.38 -26.06
CA ASN A 607 13.27 5.03 -25.67
C ASN A 607 14.50 4.14 -25.64
N ALA A 608 14.81 3.57 -24.48
CA ALA A 608 15.88 2.59 -24.30
C ALA A 608 15.27 1.21 -24.06
N THR A 609 15.42 0.32 -25.02
CA THR A 609 15.00 -1.09 -24.88
C THR A 609 16.14 -1.87 -24.25
N VAL A 610 15.94 -2.29 -23.00
CA VAL A 610 16.88 -3.08 -22.21
C VAL A 610 16.52 -4.55 -22.34
N LYS A 611 17.45 -5.38 -22.80
CA LYS A 611 17.30 -6.83 -22.91
C LYS A 611 18.40 -7.54 -22.16
N PHE A 612 18.03 -8.60 -21.45
CA PHE A 612 18.97 -9.47 -20.74
C PHE A 612 18.34 -10.84 -20.51
N LYS A 613 19.14 -11.80 -20.08
CA LYS A 613 18.66 -13.14 -19.81
C LYS A 613 18.77 -13.49 -18.33
N VAL A 614 17.70 -14.12 -17.78
CA VAL A 614 17.71 -14.71 -16.44
C VAL A 614 17.61 -16.22 -16.58
N THR A 615 18.46 -16.95 -15.87
CA THR A 615 18.52 -18.43 -15.90
C THR A 615 18.44 -18.96 -14.46
N ASN A 616 17.56 -19.91 -14.22
CA ASN A 616 17.55 -20.67 -12.97
C ASN A 616 18.67 -21.73 -13.03
N ILE A 617 19.71 -21.55 -12.21
CA ILE A 617 20.89 -22.44 -12.17
C ILE A 617 20.85 -23.43 -11.00
N GLY A 618 19.82 -23.36 -10.17
CA GLY A 618 19.63 -24.30 -9.05
C GLY A 618 18.73 -25.48 -9.41
N GLU A 619 18.29 -26.21 -8.39
CA GLU A 619 17.60 -27.49 -8.52
C GLU A 619 16.08 -27.40 -8.32
N LYS A 620 15.54 -26.23 -7.93
CA LYS A 620 14.12 -26.03 -7.68
C LYS A 620 13.52 -25.01 -8.64
N GLU A 621 12.25 -25.21 -8.99
CA GLU A 621 11.48 -24.13 -9.63
C GLU A 621 11.46 -22.90 -8.72
N GLY A 622 11.59 -21.71 -9.31
CA GLY A 622 11.54 -20.47 -8.56
C GLY A 622 11.15 -19.28 -9.42
N ALA A 623 10.79 -18.20 -8.76
CA ALA A 623 10.54 -16.91 -9.41
C ALA A 623 11.55 -15.89 -8.92
N GLU A 624 12.06 -15.08 -9.86
CA GLU A 624 13.00 -13.98 -9.62
C GLU A 624 12.42 -12.66 -10.10
N VAL A 625 12.70 -11.59 -9.37
CA VAL A 625 12.37 -10.22 -9.77
C VAL A 625 13.63 -9.54 -10.25
N ALA A 626 13.78 -9.42 -11.56
CA ALA A 626 14.84 -8.65 -12.17
C ALA A 626 14.52 -7.17 -12.14
N GLN A 627 15.34 -6.37 -11.46
CA GLN A 627 15.14 -4.94 -11.20
C GLN A 627 16.10 -4.13 -12.07
N VAL A 628 15.58 -3.09 -12.74
CA VAL A 628 16.38 -2.21 -13.61
C VAL A 628 16.40 -0.82 -13.00
N TYR A 629 17.60 -0.37 -12.72
CA TYR A 629 17.89 0.95 -12.15
C TYR A 629 18.60 1.83 -13.19
N VAL A 630 18.39 3.13 -13.09
CA VAL A 630 19.06 4.15 -13.88
C VAL A 630 19.93 4.99 -12.96
N ASN A 631 21.16 5.23 -13.39
CA ASN A 631 22.11 6.15 -12.78
C ASN A 631 22.45 7.24 -13.79
N ASP A 632 22.23 8.49 -13.44
CA ASP A 632 22.74 9.65 -14.16
C ASP A 632 24.17 9.95 -13.67
N VAL A 633 25.16 9.82 -14.56
CA VAL A 633 26.57 9.87 -14.18
C VAL A 633 27.07 11.30 -13.94
N GLU A 634 26.52 12.27 -14.69
CA GLU A 634 26.98 13.66 -14.72
C GLU A 634 25.81 14.64 -14.66
N SER A 635 24.97 14.51 -13.65
CA SER A 635 23.81 15.39 -13.48
C SER A 635 24.19 16.80 -13.01
N SER A 636 23.57 17.84 -13.58
CA SER A 636 23.74 19.24 -13.16
C SER A 636 23.10 19.53 -11.79
N VAL A 637 22.20 18.66 -11.33
CA VAL A 637 21.52 18.74 -10.03
C VAL A 637 21.82 17.48 -9.24
N LYS A 638 21.73 17.56 -7.92
CA LYS A 638 21.89 16.38 -7.08
C LYS A 638 20.77 15.38 -7.33
N ARG A 639 21.14 14.15 -7.73
CA ARG A 639 20.25 13.02 -7.97
C ARG A 639 20.67 11.81 -7.13
N PRO A 640 19.73 10.87 -6.85
CA PRO A 640 20.10 9.56 -6.32
C PRO A 640 21.03 8.83 -7.27
N VAL A 641 22.00 8.12 -6.71
CA VAL A 641 22.95 7.31 -7.53
C VAL A 641 22.26 6.17 -8.26
N ILE A 642 21.09 5.73 -7.79
CA ILE A 642 20.24 4.75 -8.48
C ILE A 642 18.76 5.09 -8.29
N GLU A 643 17.98 4.87 -9.33
CA GLU A 643 16.53 5.00 -9.32
C GLU A 643 15.89 3.81 -10.05
N LEU A 644 14.97 3.10 -9.41
CA LEU A 644 14.21 2.02 -10.04
C LEU A 644 13.35 2.60 -11.18
N LYS A 645 13.53 2.05 -12.39
CA LYS A 645 12.79 2.46 -13.59
C LYS A 645 12.23 1.27 -14.36
N GLY A 646 12.47 0.03 -13.90
CA GLY A 646 11.91 -1.16 -14.50
C GLY A 646 12.02 -2.39 -13.60
N PHE A 647 11.11 -3.33 -13.76
CA PHE A 647 11.25 -4.66 -13.18
C PHE A 647 10.43 -5.68 -13.98
N GLU A 648 10.81 -6.94 -13.86
CA GLU A 648 10.03 -8.07 -14.39
C GLU A 648 10.18 -9.28 -13.47
N LYS A 649 9.06 -9.90 -13.11
CA LYS A 649 9.05 -11.15 -12.36
C LYS A 649 8.97 -12.33 -13.31
N VAL A 650 9.97 -13.20 -13.26
CA VAL A 650 10.06 -14.39 -14.12
C VAL A 650 10.06 -15.67 -13.29
N ARG A 651 9.19 -16.62 -13.64
CA ARG A 651 9.14 -17.96 -13.06
C ARG A 651 9.87 -18.92 -13.98
N LEU A 652 10.80 -19.71 -13.44
CA LEU A 652 11.71 -20.56 -14.20
C LEU A 652 11.87 -21.95 -13.56
N MET A 653 11.78 -22.99 -14.36
CA MET A 653 12.16 -24.35 -13.98
C MET A 653 13.69 -24.46 -13.83
N PRO A 654 14.23 -25.47 -13.13
CA PRO A 654 15.66 -25.76 -13.11
C PRO A 654 16.25 -25.84 -14.52
N GLY A 655 17.33 -25.08 -14.77
CA GLY A 655 17.99 -24.98 -16.08
C GLY A 655 17.28 -24.09 -17.12
N GLU A 656 16.07 -23.62 -16.85
CA GLU A 656 15.33 -22.75 -17.76
C GLU A 656 15.91 -21.33 -17.80
N SER A 657 15.88 -20.74 -18.99
CA SER A 657 16.29 -19.35 -19.22
C SER A 657 15.17 -18.57 -19.91
N LYS A 658 15.00 -17.29 -19.52
CA LYS A 658 14.05 -16.36 -20.16
C LYS A 658 14.76 -15.06 -20.52
N GLU A 659 14.54 -14.56 -21.72
CA GLU A 659 14.89 -13.19 -22.10
C GLU A 659 13.87 -12.24 -21.49
N VAL A 660 14.38 -11.24 -20.77
CA VAL A 660 13.60 -10.14 -20.20
C VAL A 660 13.79 -8.92 -21.09
N THR A 661 12.72 -8.21 -21.39
CA THR A 661 12.74 -6.97 -22.14
C THR A 661 12.02 -5.88 -21.36
N ILE A 662 12.71 -4.78 -21.06
CA ILE A 662 12.16 -3.61 -20.35
C ILE A 662 12.38 -2.38 -21.21
N ASN A 663 11.35 -1.57 -21.37
CA ASN A 663 11.42 -0.30 -22.10
C ASN A 663 11.47 0.86 -21.11
N LEU A 664 12.48 1.68 -21.23
CA LEU A 664 12.68 2.91 -20.48
C LEU A 664 12.35 4.09 -21.37
N ASP A 665 11.37 4.86 -21.01
CA ASP A 665 10.93 6.05 -21.72
C ASP A 665 11.72 7.30 -21.34
N LYS A 666 11.36 8.45 -21.91
CA LYS A 666 11.97 9.74 -21.61
C LYS A 666 11.92 10.08 -20.12
N LYS A 667 10.82 9.78 -19.41
CA LYS A 667 10.63 10.07 -17.98
C LYS A 667 11.58 9.25 -17.08
N SER A 668 12.04 8.10 -17.57
CA SER A 668 13.00 7.25 -16.87
C SER A 668 14.38 7.91 -16.66
N PHE A 669 14.72 8.91 -17.47
CA PHE A 669 15.98 9.65 -17.44
C PHE A 669 15.83 11.06 -16.87
N ALA A 670 14.62 11.54 -16.67
CA ALA A 670 14.32 12.92 -16.31
C ALA A 670 14.40 13.17 -14.79
N PHE A 671 14.64 14.44 -14.46
CA PHE A 671 14.34 15.04 -13.16
C PHE A 671 13.41 16.25 -13.37
N TYR A 672 12.74 16.70 -12.29
CA TYR A 672 11.94 17.92 -12.33
C TYR A 672 12.76 19.12 -11.90
N SER A 673 12.70 20.19 -12.65
CA SER A 673 13.37 21.47 -12.34
C SER A 673 12.35 22.49 -11.87
N ASP A 674 12.47 22.92 -10.60
CA ASP A 674 11.65 24.00 -10.03
C ASP A 674 11.93 25.34 -10.74
N GLU A 675 13.16 25.59 -11.19
CA GLU A 675 13.55 26.80 -11.90
C GLU A 675 12.90 26.89 -13.30
N GLU A 676 12.88 25.78 -14.02
CA GLU A 676 12.33 25.71 -15.38
C GLU A 676 10.85 25.28 -15.41
N ASN A 677 10.29 24.90 -14.26
CA ASN A 677 8.92 24.43 -14.10
C ASN A 677 8.57 23.29 -15.08
N SER A 678 9.48 22.30 -15.21
CA SER A 678 9.38 21.23 -16.21
C SER A 678 10.27 20.05 -15.92
N TRP A 679 9.94 18.92 -16.55
CA TRP A 679 10.80 17.76 -16.58
C TRP A 679 11.96 17.96 -17.56
N ILE A 680 13.17 17.60 -17.13
CA ILE A 680 14.39 17.74 -17.92
C ILE A 680 15.10 16.41 -18.00
N VAL A 681 15.49 16.02 -19.23
CA VAL A 681 16.53 15.01 -19.48
C VAL A 681 17.77 15.75 -19.97
N GLU A 682 18.88 15.57 -19.32
CA GLU A 682 20.16 16.13 -19.74
C GLU A 682 20.83 15.25 -20.79
N ASP A 683 21.63 15.84 -21.65
CA ASP A 683 22.57 15.11 -22.47
C ASP A 683 23.72 14.61 -21.59
N GLY A 684 24.21 13.42 -21.87
CA GLY A 684 25.28 12.83 -21.07
C GLY A 684 25.20 11.31 -20.94
N LYS A 685 26.05 10.80 -20.08
CA LYS A 685 26.17 9.35 -19.84
C LYS A 685 25.22 8.88 -18.74
N PHE A 686 24.47 7.84 -19.05
CA PHE A 686 23.63 7.12 -18.10
C PHE A 686 24.06 5.66 -18.02
N ASN A 687 24.08 5.10 -16.80
CA ASN A 687 24.27 3.68 -16.58
C ASN A 687 22.92 3.00 -16.34
N ILE A 688 22.71 1.89 -17.02
CA ILE A 688 21.58 0.98 -16.83
C ILE A 688 22.08 -0.21 -16.02
N LEU A 689 21.56 -0.33 -14.80
CA LEU A 689 22.00 -1.31 -13.80
C LEU A 689 20.92 -2.36 -13.63
N ILE A 690 21.24 -3.64 -13.70
CA ILE A 690 20.31 -4.74 -13.52
C ILE A 690 20.72 -5.56 -12.33
N GLY A 691 19.80 -5.74 -11.38
CA GLY A 691 20.06 -6.46 -10.15
C GLY A 691 18.89 -7.26 -9.62
N SER A 692 19.13 -7.98 -8.55
CA SER A 692 18.09 -8.66 -7.75
C SER A 692 17.65 -7.83 -6.54
N SER A 693 18.35 -6.72 -6.26
CA SER A 693 18.05 -5.70 -5.25
C SER A 693 18.76 -4.40 -5.59
N SER A 694 18.57 -3.35 -4.80
CA SER A 694 19.22 -2.05 -4.98
C SER A 694 20.75 -2.07 -4.80
N THR A 695 21.32 -3.12 -4.22
CA THR A 695 22.78 -3.28 -4.03
C THR A 695 23.35 -4.53 -4.69
N ASP A 696 22.54 -5.54 -5.00
CA ASP A 696 22.98 -6.73 -5.73
C ASP A 696 22.84 -6.50 -7.24
N ILE A 697 23.73 -5.62 -7.77
CA ILE A 697 23.80 -5.32 -9.21
C ILE A 697 24.65 -6.39 -9.90
N ARG A 698 24.11 -7.01 -10.92
CA ARG A 698 24.69 -8.16 -11.63
C ARG A 698 25.10 -7.86 -13.06
N LEU A 699 24.45 -6.89 -13.70
CA LEU A 699 24.78 -6.43 -15.05
C LEU A 699 24.73 -4.90 -15.12
N GLU A 700 25.61 -4.33 -15.95
CA GLU A 700 25.67 -2.90 -16.20
C GLU A 700 25.95 -2.64 -17.68
N GLU A 701 25.29 -1.64 -18.26
CA GLU A 701 25.52 -1.13 -19.61
C GLU A 701 25.37 0.39 -19.62
N SER A 702 26.28 1.09 -20.29
CA SER A 702 26.22 2.55 -20.39
C SER A 702 25.58 2.97 -21.72
N ILE A 703 24.77 4.00 -21.66
CA ILE A 703 24.23 4.70 -22.82
C ILE A 703 24.61 6.17 -22.79
N ASN A 704 24.56 6.84 -23.92
CA ASN A 704 24.82 8.27 -24.01
C ASN A 704 23.65 8.96 -24.72
N ILE A 705 22.92 9.81 -23.98
CA ILE A 705 21.85 10.67 -24.52
C ILE A 705 22.54 11.89 -25.15
N LYS A 706 22.18 12.23 -26.40
CA LYS A 706 22.90 13.22 -27.20
C LYS A 706 22.38 14.63 -27.07
N SER A 707 21.16 14.80 -26.58
CA SER A 707 20.49 16.08 -26.53
C SER A 707 19.72 16.28 -25.23
N LYS A 708 19.67 17.53 -24.76
CA LYS A 708 18.79 17.93 -23.64
C LYS A 708 17.33 17.97 -24.13
N TYR A 709 16.41 17.45 -23.33
CA TYR A 709 14.97 17.47 -23.57
C TYR A 709 14.24 18.15 -22.42
N LYS A 710 13.20 18.90 -22.76
CA LYS A 710 12.30 19.57 -21.81
C LYS A 710 10.84 19.22 -22.15
N PHE A 711 10.00 18.93 -21.13
CA PHE A 711 8.59 18.55 -21.35
C PHE A 711 7.73 18.72 -20.10
#